data_8eabaf4dd45d447e6c691f5a1913473f
#
_entry.id   8eabaf4dd45d447e6c691f5a1913473f
#
_cell.length_a   1.000
_cell.length_b   1.000
_cell.length_c   1.000
_cell.angle_alpha   90.00
_cell.angle_beta   90.00
_cell.angle_gamma   90.00
#
_symmetry.space_group_name_H-M   'P 1'
#
loop_
_entity.id
_entity.type
_entity.pdbx_description
1 polymer ?
#
loop_
_entity_poly.entity_id
_entity_poly.type
_entity_poly.pdbx_seq_one_letter_code
_entity_poly.pdbx_strand_id
1 'polypeptide(L)'
;MPKKPRRKLTEADQTELFEEIDGKAVLPAAEDEEPQEKKGKAKKAQPEPEEDIGKGTGFLFDMLEEEPEHSPEAEKSSSEGEKKLEFQPEDATAELAEPASEPKNEDSLEEAEQLAQNLMREDASDMKEELQEVADEVEEAELVPAPAQPRGSDIVEEALKHADTDCDELTLAYFASRAYLEYAISVVKGRALPDVCDGMKPVQRRILYAMKRLGLNPDVKTVKSARVVGEVLGKYHPHGDSAAYDAMVRLAQDFTMRYPLVQGQGNFGSADGDGAAAMRYTEVRLSKYADLLLGELDKGTVKFIPNYDGTHKEPVLLPARLPVLLLNGSSGIAVGMATEIPSHNLTEVGEAAIEVIRNPEITTDELLEIVKGPDFPGGAQVISSASDIKNVYRSGYGNLQVRATYHFEELSRGQWQLVFDSVPYKVSVMKVMSELEALTNPKAPQGKKSLTAKQQQDKQLIMNVMSGMRDESSAEAPVRLVIDPKSKSIDREELVSTILSKTSLETSCKFNLVVIGIDGKPRQKGLKDILSEWVSFRLRTVRARSQTSLNEAEARIHTLEGRLIVLVDIEEVIRIIRGADDPKKELMTHFGLSDTQAEDILEIKLRQLASLDEVKLRKELEKLRNEAERLRGLLTDEKKLRREVTKEIRQDIDTYGDERRTLIEEAKGASIAKQVIDEPVTVIVSEKG
;
A
#
# COMPACT_ATOMS: atom_id res chain seq x y z
N MET A 1 -11.56 -19.06 60.86
CA MET A 1 -12.60 -18.75 59.83
C MET A 1 -12.19 -19.45 58.56
N PRO A 2 -13.01 -20.30 57.96
CA PRO A 2 -12.61 -21.15 56.82
C PRO A 2 -12.62 -20.32 55.50
N LYS A 3 -11.55 -20.53 54.69
CA LYS A 3 -11.37 -19.96 53.36
C LYS A 3 -12.43 -20.54 52.39
N LYS A 4 -13.14 -19.67 51.66
CA LYS A 4 -14.07 -20.05 50.59
C LYS A 4 -13.31 -20.62 49.38
N PRO A 5 -13.83 -21.63 48.66
CA PRO A 5 -13.17 -22.19 47.49
C PRO A 5 -13.27 -21.23 46.28
N ARG A 6 -12.18 -21.11 45.51
CA ARG A 6 -12.12 -20.36 44.25
C ARG A 6 -12.95 -21.09 43.18
N ARG A 7 -13.79 -20.31 42.50
CA ARG A 7 -14.63 -20.74 41.37
C ARG A 7 -13.71 -20.88 40.14
N LYS A 8 -13.79 -21.98 39.42
CA LYS A 8 -13.14 -22.15 38.12
C LYS A 8 -13.89 -21.30 37.10
N LEU A 9 -13.19 -20.46 36.37
CA LEU A 9 -13.69 -19.66 35.23
C LEU A 9 -14.11 -20.62 34.11
N THR A 10 -15.28 -20.38 33.50
CA THR A 10 -15.79 -21.13 32.35
C THR A 10 -15.28 -20.49 31.06
N GLU A 11 -15.41 -21.18 29.92
CA GLU A 11 -15.01 -20.66 28.60
C GLU A 11 -15.67 -19.31 28.22
N ALA A 12 -16.86 -19.04 28.77
CA ALA A 12 -17.55 -17.74 28.58
C ALA A 12 -16.83 -16.60 29.32
N ASP A 13 -16.31 -16.85 30.51
CA ASP A 13 -15.57 -15.86 31.30
C ASP A 13 -14.21 -15.48 30.65
N GLN A 14 -13.64 -16.36 29.81
CA GLN A 14 -12.41 -16.08 29.07
C GLN A 14 -12.63 -15.21 27.84
N THR A 15 -13.82 -15.26 27.25
CA THR A 15 -14.19 -14.42 26.10
C THR A 15 -14.44 -12.97 26.52
N GLU A 16 -15.04 -12.76 27.70
CA GLU A 16 -15.21 -11.39 28.25
C GLU A 16 -13.88 -10.74 28.63
N LEU A 17 -12.87 -11.53 29.09
CA LEU A 17 -11.56 -10.99 29.44
C LEU A 17 -10.78 -10.48 28.21
N PHE A 18 -11.08 -10.98 27.01
CA PHE A 18 -10.47 -10.50 25.76
C PHE A 18 -11.19 -9.28 25.17
N GLU A 19 -12.46 -9.03 25.53
CA GLU A 19 -13.16 -7.81 25.14
C GLU A 19 -12.81 -6.60 26.03
N GLU A 20 -12.35 -6.80 27.27
CA GLU A 20 -11.93 -5.74 28.20
C GLU A 20 -10.52 -5.18 27.95
N ILE A 21 -9.72 -5.79 27.07
CA ILE A 21 -8.39 -5.24 26.68
C ILE A 21 -8.54 -4.06 25.70
N ASP A 22 -9.70 -3.83 25.14
CA ASP A 22 -10.02 -2.67 24.27
C ASP A 22 -10.68 -1.50 25.06
N GLY A 23 -9.98 -0.99 26.04
CA GLY A 23 -10.28 0.33 26.58
C GLY A 23 -10.87 0.39 27.99
N LYS A 24 -10.01 0.66 28.94
CA LYS A 24 -10.12 1.68 30.00
C LYS A 24 -9.09 1.40 31.11
N ALA A 25 -7.99 2.12 31.09
CA ALA A 25 -7.25 2.42 32.29
C ALA A 25 -7.87 3.68 32.91
N VAL A 26 -8.58 3.52 34.01
CA VAL A 26 -9.01 4.61 34.89
C VAL A 26 -7.99 4.71 35.99
N LEU A 27 -7.21 5.79 36.05
CA LEU A 27 -6.42 6.17 37.18
C LEU A 27 -7.31 6.92 38.18
N PRO A 28 -7.11 6.77 39.51
CA PRO A 28 -7.94 7.42 40.51
C PRO A 28 -7.67 8.92 40.61
N ALA A 29 -8.75 9.67 40.88
CA ALA A 29 -8.76 11.09 41.09
C ALA A 29 -7.89 11.49 42.30
N ALA A 30 -7.04 12.50 42.11
CA ALA A 30 -6.43 13.26 43.17
C ALA A 30 -7.24 14.55 43.40
N GLU A 31 -7.44 14.86 44.67
CA GLU A 31 -8.27 15.93 45.20
C GLU A 31 -7.73 17.33 44.84
N ASP A 32 -8.68 18.26 44.76
CA ASP A 32 -8.53 19.68 44.48
C ASP A 32 -7.64 20.43 45.48
N GLU A 33 -6.67 21.17 45.02
CA GLU A 33 -6.17 22.37 45.68
C GLU A 33 -6.13 23.55 44.68
N GLU A 34 -6.94 24.57 44.97
CA GLU A 34 -6.93 25.87 44.30
C GLU A 34 -5.62 26.64 44.53
N PRO A 35 -5.09 27.36 43.57
CA PRO A 35 -4.13 28.43 43.80
C PRO A 35 -4.75 29.83 43.57
N GLN A 36 -4.59 30.63 44.58
CA GLN A 36 -4.96 32.03 44.70
C GLN A 36 -4.36 32.97 43.64
N GLU A 37 -5.17 33.95 43.26
CA GLU A 37 -4.84 35.11 42.41
C GLU A 37 -3.62 35.90 42.91
N LYS A 38 -2.72 36.28 41.98
CA LYS A 38 -1.91 37.49 42.08
C LYS A 38 -2.07 38.39 40.89
N LYS A 39 -2.70 39.56 41.13
CA LYS A 39 -2.84 40.70 40.22
C LYS A 39 -1.48 41.29 39.83
N GLY A 40 -1.24 41.49 38.55
CA GLY A 40 -0.11 42.26 38.02
C GLY A 40 -0.52 43.05 36.77
N LYS A 41 -0.42 44.35 36.88
CA LYS A 41 -0.93 45.46 36.08
C LYS A 41 -0.67 45.44 34.57
N ALA A 42 -1.69 45.92 33.86
CA ALA A 42 -1.75 46.28 32.46
C ALA A 42 -0.75 47.40 32.03
N LYS A 43 -0.26 47.34 30.79
CA LYS A 43 0.11 48.51 30.01
C LYS A 43 -0.52 48.44 28.63
N LYS A 44 -1.36 49.47 28.36
CA LYS A 44 -2.00 49.79 27.07
C LYS A 44 -0.98 50.21 26.02
N ALA A 45 -1.21 49.83 24.78
CA ALA A 45 -0.86 50.65 23.62
C ALA A 45 -1.99 50.54 22.59
N GLN A 46 -2.41 51.68 22.10
CA GLN A 46 -3.53 51.93 21.19
C GLN A 46 -3.12 51.83 19.71
N PRO A 47 -4.13 51.82 18.79
CA PRO A 47 -3.97 51.54 17.36
C PRO A 47 -3.95 52.81 16.50
N GLU A 48 -3.62 52.69 15.22
CA GLU A 48 -4.15 53.53 14.11
C GLU A 48 -3.41 53.21 12.80
N PRO A 49 -3.93 53.63 11.63
CA PRO A 49 -5.32 53.71 11.15
C PRO A 49 -5.52 53.02 9.77
N GLU A 50 -6.79 52.88 9.41
CA GLU A 50 -7.35 52.56 8.11
C GLU A 50 -7.06 53.61 7.03
N GLU A 51 -6.86 53.18 5.78
CA GLU A 51 -7.21 53.99 4.61
C GLU A 51 -8.04 53.19 3.60
N ASP A 52 -9.19 53.74 3.35
CA ASP A 52 -10.27 53.41 2.44
C ASP A 52 -10.02 54.05 1.06
N ILE A 53 -10.30 53.38 -0.03
CA ILE A 53 -10.70 53.87 -1.37
C ILE A 53 -11.01 52.61 -2.19
N GLY A 54 -12.20 52.30 -2.72
CA GLY A 54 -13.23 53.10 -3.32
C GLY A 54 -13.60 52.46 -4.68
N LYS A 55 -14.77 51.81 -4.73
CA LYS A 55 -15.75 51.67 -5.85
C LYS A 55 -15.33 51.60 -7.32
N GLY A 56 -15.93 50.63 -7.99
CA GLY A 56 -16.27 50.71 -9.45
C GLY A 56 -16.56 49.36 -10.06
N THR A 57 -17.79 48.86 -10.00
CA THR A 57 -18.77 48.63 -11.13
C THR A 57 -18.16 48.15 -12.45
N GLY A 58 -18.42 46.93 -12.94
CA GLY A 58 -19.63 46.63 -13.64
C GLY A 58 -19.37 45.92 -14.95
N PHE A 59 -20.11 44.87 -15.24
CA PHE A 59 -20.67 44.41 -16.53
C PHE A 59 -19.76 43.87 -17.64
N LEU A 60 -19.93 42.63 -17.98
CA LEU A 60 -20.78 41.96 -19.00
C LEU A 60 -20.13 41.72 -20.38
N PHE A 61 -20.22 40.49 -20.82
CA PHE A 61 -20.49 39.98 -22.16
C PHE A 61 -19.38 39.90 -23.22
N ASP A 62 -19.20 38.68 -23.61
CA ASP A 62 -19.42 38.09 -24.95
C ASP A 62 -18.30 38.06 -26.01
N MET A 63 -18.02 36.84 -26.35
CA MET A 63 -18.06 36.24 -27.71
C MET A 63 -16.94 36.51 -28.74
N LEU A 64 -16.53 35.38 -29.29
CA LEU A 64 -16.14 35.08 -30.67
C LEU A 64 -14.65 35.23 -31.07
N GLU A 65 -14.05 34.07 -31.30
CA GLU A 65 -13.59 33.55 -32.60
C GLU A 65 -12.50 34.32 -33.37
N GLU A 66 -11.54 33.53 -33.77
CA GLU A 66 -10.80 33.49 -35.03
C GLU A 66 -9.27 33.61 -34.92
N GLU A 67 -8.63 32.48 -35.26
CA GLU A 67 -7.28 32.47 -35.85
C GLU A 67 -7.30 33.17 -37.23
N PRO A 68 -6.17 33.66 -37.79
CA PRO A 68 -5.37 32.77 -38.62
C PRO A 68 -3.83 33.01 -38.66
N GLU A 69 -3.17 31.91 -39.01
CA GLU A 69 -1.97 31.67 -39.81
C GLU A 69 -1.13 32.86 -40.36
N HIS A 70 0.18 32.71 -40.27
CA HIS A 70 1.20 32.68 -41.31
C HIS A 70 2.58 33.17 -40.84
N SER A 71 3.56 32.28 -40.96
CA SER A 71 5.00 32.65 -41.21
C SER A 71 5.13 33.29 -42.61
N PRO A 72 6.29 33.81 -43.11
CA PRO A 72 7.67 33.39 -42.85
C PRO A 72 8.78 34.47 -42.98
N GLU A 73 10.04 33.98 -42.78
CA GLU A 73 11.31 34.39 -43.39
C GLU A 73 12.01 35.70 -42.99
N ALA A 74 13.15 35.52 -42.48
CA ALA A 74 14.56 35.63 -42.99
C ALA A 74 15.21 36.98 -42.85
N GLU A 75 16.37 36.97 -42.37
CA GLU A 75 17.73 37.34 -42.80
C GLU A 75 18.59 38.09 -41.79
N LYS A 76 19.74 37.44 -41.51
CA LYS A 76 21.11 37.92 -41.46
C LYS A 76 21.46 39.32 -40.87
N SER A 77 22.38 39.39 -39.92
CA SER A 77 23.79 39.61 -40.16
C SER A 77 24.57 40.02 -38.89
N SER A 78 25.72 39.40 -38.78
CA SER A 78 27.07 39.89 -38.42
C SER A 78 27.30 40.51 -37.04
N SER A 79 28.14 39.88 -36.30
CA SER A 79 29.59 40.03 -36.11
C SER A 79 30.03 40.73 -34.81
N GLU A 80 30.99 40.08 -34.21
CA GLU A 80 32.12 40.61 -33.41
C GLU A 80 31.94 40.96 -31.94
N GLY A 81 32.80 40.29 -31.16
CA GLY A 81 33.28 40.82 -29.90
C GLY A 81 33.65 39.78 -28.82
N GLU A 82 34.75 39.05 -29.06
CA GLU A 82 35.45 38.33 -27.98
C GLU A 82 35.88 39.27 -26.85
N LYS A 83 35.71 38.84 -25.60
CA LYS A 83 36.71 39.09 -24.54
C LYS A 83 36.64 38.01 -23.45
N LYS A 84 37.67 37.17 -23.46
CA LYS A 84 38.12 36.36 -22.32
C LYS A 84 38.46 37.26 -21.15
N LEU A 85 38.09 36.83 -19.96
CA LEU A 85 38.73 37.23 -18.71
C LEU A 85 38.98 35.97 -17.88
N GLU A 86 40.27 35.59 -17.86
CA GLU A 86 40.88 34.69 -16.90
C GLU A 86 40.94 35.38 -15.52
N PHE A 87 40.63 34.64 -14.46
CA PHE A 87 41.02 35.03 -13.10
C PHE A 87 41.74 33.83 -12.47
N GLN A 88 43.01 34.06 -12.14
CA GLN A 88 43.85 33.24 -11.27
C GLN A 88 43.74 33.72 -9.82
N PRO A 89 43.96 32.82 -8.82
CA PRO A 89 43.79 33.13 -7.42
C PRO A 89 45.09 33.70 -6.80
N GLU A 90 44.92 34.69 -5.95
CA GLU A 90 45.98 35.12 -5.03
C GLU A 90 45.58 34.86 -3.57
N ASP A 91 46.60 34.47 -2.84
CA ASP A 91 46.70 34.06 -1.45
C ASP A 91 46.08 35.01 -0.41
N ALA A 92 45.46 34.40 0.62
CA ALA A 92 45.43 34.98 1.96
C ALA A 92 45.42 33.85 3.01
N THR A 93 46.59 33.65 3.61
CA THR A 93 46.83 32.83 4.80
C THR A 93 46.16 33.45 6.02
N ALA A 94 45.36 32.62 6.77
CA ALA A 94 45.09 32.85 8.17
C ALA A 94 45.09 31.52 8.90
N GLU A 95 46.03 31.33 9.79
CA GLU A 95 46.20 30.27 10.75
C GLU A 95 44.95 30.14 11.63
N LEU A 96 44.38 28.94 11.75
CA LEU A 96 43.64 28.51 12.92
C LEU A 96 43.87 27.02 13.19
N ALA A 97 44.16 26.74 14.42
CA ALA A 97 44.65 25.53 15.06
C ALA A 97 43.93 24.24 14.70
N GLU A 98 44.68 23.16 14.55
CA GLU A 98 44.25 21.77 14.45
C GLU A 98 43.59 21.29 15.75
N PRO A 99 42.51 20.50 15.71
CA PRO A 99 42.18 19.57 16.76
C PRO A 99 42.77 18.18 16.50
N ALA A 100 43.21 17.57 17.58
CA ALA A 100 43.96 16.33 17.72
C ALA A 100 43.45 15.15 16.88
N SER A 101 44.41 14.39 16.35
CA SER A 101 44.26 13.14 15.60
C SER A 101 43.53 12.06 16.35
N GLU A 102 42.43 11.51 15.75
CA GLU A 102 41.87 10.21 16.08
C GLU A 102 42.78 9.06 15.59
N PRO A 103 42.90 7.96 16.31
CA PRO A 103 43.74 6.85 15.91
C PRO A 103 43.08 6.04 14.78
N LYS A 104 43.80 5.90 13.68
CA LYS A 104 43.47 4.98 12.59
C LYS A 104 43.63 3.53 13.06
N ASN A 105 42.55 2.78 13.15
CA ASN A 105 42.53 1.33 13.26
C ASN A 105 41.48 0.74 12.32
N GLU A 106 41.73 0.85 11.01
CA GLU A 106 40.94 0.14 9.99
C GLU A 106 41.32 -1.36 9.96
N ASP A 107 42.55 -1.73 10.31
CA ASP A 107 43.02 -3.13 10.29
C ASP A 107 42.37 -4.03 11.35
N SER A 108 41.90 -3.48 12.48
CA SER A 108 41.23 -4.28 13.55
C SER A 108 39.77 -4.60 13.27
N LEU A 109 39.10 -3.88 12.40
CA LEU A 109 37.71 -4.17 12.00
C LEU A 109 37.67 -5.27 10.92
N GLU A 110 38.59 -5.25 9.96
CA GLU A 110 38.70 -6.32 8.97
C GLU A 110 39.12 -7.67 9.57
N GLU A 111 40.02 -7.67 10.58
CA GLU A 111 40.36 -8.90 11.31
C GLU A 111 39.18 -9.44 12.14
N ALA A 112 38.36 -8.59 12.75
CA ALA A 112 37.17 -8.99 13.50
C ALA A 112 36.06 -9.53 12.57
N GLU A 113 35.87 -8.93 11.39
CA GLU A 113 34.91 -9.44 10.41
C GLU A 113 35.38 -10.76 9.75
N GLN A 114 36.67 -10.93 9.51
CA GLN A 114 37.21 -12.21 9.04
C GLN A 114 37.14 -13.30 10.08
N LEU A 115 37.35 -12.99 11.37
CA LEU A 115 37.19 -13.95 12.46
C LEU A 115 35.74 -14.39 12.63
N ALA A 116 34.78 -13.45 12.54
CA ALA A 116 33.36 -13.74 12.59
C ALA A 116 32.88 -14.57 11.38
N GLN A 117 33.40 -14.31 10.19
CA GLN A 117 33.07 -15.09 8.99
C GLN A 117 33.70 -16.50 9.02
N ASN A 118 34.84 -16.67 9.63
CA ASN A 118 35.47 -17.99 9.80
C ASN A 118 34.76 -18.83 10.86
N LEU A 119 34.35 -18.23 11.99
CA LEU A 119 33.53 -18.93 13.01
C LEU A 119 32.16 -19.38 12.45
N MET A 120 31.50 -18.53 11.65
CA MET A 120 30.25 -18.93 10.97
C MET A 120 30.44 -19.99 9.87
N ARG A 121 31.65 -20.21 9.35
CA ARG A 121 31.93 -21.26 8.38
C ARG A 121 32.28 -22.60 9.02
N GLU A 122 32.94 -22.60 10.18
CA GLU A 122 33.23 -23.82 10.95
C GLU A 122 31.93 -24.41 11.51
N ASP A 123 31.07 -23.58 12.16
CA ASP A 123 29.75 -24.04 12.64
C ASP A 123 28.83 -24.56 11.52
N ALA A 124 28.94 -24.05 10.29
CA ALA A 124 28.14 -24.50 9.15
C ALA A 124 28.66 -25.79 8.49
N SER A 125 29.94 -26.15 8.68
CA SER A 125 30.49 -27.43 8.20
C SER A 125 30.16 -28.57 9.14
N ASP A 126 30.28 -28.33 10.44
CA ASP A 126 29.98 -29.33 11.48
C ASP A 126 28.46 -29.65 11.51
N MET A 127 27.60 -28.64 11.35
CA MET A 127 26.15 -28.83 11.21
C MET A 127 25.75 -29.58 9.92
N LYS A 128 26.55 -29.50 8.85
CA LYS A 128 26.27 -30.27 7.64
C LYS A 128 26.66 -31.74 7.75
N GLU A 129 27.72 -32.06 8.47
CA GLU A 129 28.09 -33.45 8.75
C GLU A 129 27.10 -34.10 9.72
N GLU A 130 26.66 -33.42 10.79
CA GLU A 130 25.60 -33.91 11.69
C GLU A 130 24.23 -34.07 10.98
N LEU A 131 23.87 -33.19 10.06
CA LEU A 131 22.63 -33.32 9.28
C LEU A 131 22.70 -34.44 8.24
N GLN A 132 23.89 -34.81 7.76
CA GLN A 132 24.07 -35.92 6.83
C GLN A 132 24.02 -37.27 7.57
N GLU A 133 24.62 -37.39 8.76
CA GLU A 133 24.49 -38.58 9.60
C GLU A 133 23.04 -38.84 10.02
N VAL A 134 22.30 -37.78 10.41
CA VAL A 134 20.86 -37.88 10.74
C VAL A 134 19.99 -38.23 9.54
N ALA A 135 20.38 -37.82 8.32
CA ALA A 135 19.65 -38.16 7.11
C ALA A 135 19.81 -39.61 6.70
N ASP A 136 21.01 -40.20 6.92
CA ASP A 136 21.29 -41.60 6.61
C ASP A 136 20.66 -42.58 7.65
N GLU A 137 20.43 -42.13 8.92
CA GLU A 137 19.69 -42.93 9.91
C GLU A 137 18.16 -42.91 9.69
N VAL A 138 17.61 -41.99 8.92
CA VAL A 138 16.14 -41.84 8.70
C VAL A 138 15.64 -42.72 7.54
N GLU A 139 16.51 -43.27 6.68
CA GLU A 139 16.07 -44.15 5.55
C GLU A 139 15.70 -45.58 5.96
N GLU A 140 15.96 -46.02 7.19
CA GLU A 140 15.63 -47.39 7.69
C GLU A 140 14.51 -47.44 8.76
N ALA A 141 13.82 -46.35 9.09
CA ALA A 141 12.77 -46.38 10.10
C ALA A 141 11.36 -46.43 9.47
N GLU A 142 10.67 -47.57 9.70
CA GLU A 142 9.24 -47.71 9.40
C GLU A 142 8.39 -46.54 9.91
N LEU A 143 7.48 -46.05 9.07
CA LEU A 143 6.51 -44.98 9.31
C LEU A 143 5.66 -45.22 10.57
N VAL A 144 6.15 -44.79 11.70
CA VAL A 144 5.32 -44.53 12.89
C VAL A 144 4.79 -43.10 12.77
N PRO A 145 3.46 -42.85 12.90
CA PRO A 145 2.95 -41.49 12.79
C PRO A 145 3.61 -40.61 13.86
N ALA A 146 4.27 -39.55 13.41
CA ALA A 146 4.95 -38.60 14.28
C ALA A 146 3.99 -38.05 15.33
N PRO A 147 4.38 -37.96 16.61
CA PRO A 147 3.56 -37.32 17.62
C PRO A 147 3.34 -35.87 17.22
N ALA A 148 2.08 -35.44 17.31
CA ALA A 148 1.68 -34.08 16.99
C ALA A 148 2.58 -33.09 17.74
N GLN A 149 3.28 -32.22 16.99
CA GLN A 149 4.11 -31.16 17.59
C GLN A 149 3.22 -30.33 18.53
N PRO A 150 3.67 -30.04 19.75
CA PRO A 150 2.88 -29.26 20.69
C PRO A 150 2.53 -27.92 20.07
N ARG A 151 1.24 -27.59 20.04
CA ARG A 151 0.79 -26.28 19.58
C ARG A 151 1.38 -25.24 20.51
N GLY A 152 1.75 -24.05 19.99
CA GLY A 152 2.35 -22.99 20.79
C GLY A 152 1.58 -22.61 22.07
N SER A 153 0.25 -22.92 22.13
CA SER A 153 -0.56 -22.88 23.34
C SER A 153 -0.09 -23.83 24.45
N ASP A 154 0.40 -25.02 24.09
CA ASP A 154 0.75 -26.06 25.04
C ASP A 154 2.09 -25.77 25.73
N ILE A 155 3.02 -25.15 24.99
CA ILE A 155 4.32 -24.66 25.52
C ILE A 155 4.10 -23.51 26.52
N VAL A 156 3.16 -22.59 26.20
CA VAL A 156 2.80 -21.48 27.10
C VAL A 156 2.09 -22.00 28.36
N GLU A 157 1.21 -23.00 28.21
CA GLU A 157 0.49 -23.60 29.33
C GLU A 157 1.41 -24.42 30.24
N GLU A 158 2.43 -25.08 29.69
CA GLU A 158 3.45 -25.83 30.45
C GLU A 158 4.43 -24.89 31.15
N ALA A 159 4.82 -23.78 30.49
CA ALA A 159 5.63 -22.72 31.12
C ALA A 159 4.88 -22.00 32.27
N LEU A 160 3.56 -21.84 32.15
CA LEU A 160 2.70 -21.26 33.18
C LEU A 160 2.50 -22.24 34.39
N LYS A 161 2.58 -23.56 34.19
CA LYS A 161 2.47 -24.56 35.24
C LYS A 161 3.72 -24.62 36.15
N HIS A 162 4.87 -24.19 35.64
CA HIS A 162 6.14 -24.16 36.35
C HIS A 162 6.51 -22.78 36.92
N ALA A 163 5.66 -21.78 36.76
CA ALA A 163 5.80 -20.49 37.43
C ALA A 163 5.37 -20.65 38.89
N ASP A 164 6.34 -20.81 39.77
CA ASP A 164 6.14 -20.82 41.22
C ASP A 164 5.57 -19.45 41.62
N THR A 165 4.36 -19.44 42.15
CA THR A 165 3.53 -18.24 42.35
C THR A 165 3.98 -17.36 43.52
N ASP A 166 5.12 -17.63 44.13
CA ASP A 166 5.63 -16.92 45.29
C ASP A 166 6.94 -16.14 45.09
N CYS A 167 7.44 -16.07 43.85
CA CYS A 167 8.59 -15.22 43.52
C CYS A 167 8.14 -14.01 42.67
N ASP A 168 8.39 -12.80 43.16
CA ASP A 168 8.28 -11.54 42.45
C ASP A 168 9.29 -11.42 41.27
N GLU A 169 10.12 -12.45 41.06
CA GLU A 169 11.14 -12.49 40.02
C GLU A 169 10.65 -13.29 38.79
N LEU A 170 10.31 -12.58 37.73
CA LEU A 170 10.09 -13.15 36.41
C LEU A 170 11.39 -13.82 35.91
N THR A 171 11.35 -15.11 35.60
CA THR A 171 12.53 -15.77 34.99
C THR A 171 12.88 -15.11 33.68
N LEU A 172 14.17 -14.99 33.36
CA LEU A 172 14.65 -14.38 32.11
C LEU A 172 14.02 -15.05 30.86
N ALA A 173 13.83 -16.36 30.89
CA ALA A 173 13.22 -17.13 29.81
C ALA A 173 11.76 -16.71 29.58
N TYR A 174 10.97 -16.53 30.64
CA TYR A 174 9.58 -16.08 30.51
C TYR A 174 9.52 -14.64 30.01
N PHE A 175 10.35 -13.75 30.56
CA PHE A 175 10.43 -12.35 30.06
C PHE A 175 10.81 -12.27 28.58
N ALA A 176 11.87 -13.01 28.17
CA ALA A 176 12.32 -13.04 26.80
C ALA A 176 11.25 -13.59 25.85
N SER A 177 10.57 -14.67 26.22
CA SER A 177 9.50 -15.27 25.42
C SER A 177 8.31 -14.31 25.24
N ARG A 178 7.92 -13.62 26.31
CA ARG A 178 6.83 -12.64 26.29
C ARG A 178 7.20 -11.42 25.46
N ALA A 179 8.37 -10.84 25.68
CA ALA A 179 8.86 -9.69 24.93
C ALA A 179 9.00 -10.02 23.43
N TYR A 180 9.47 -11.23 23.09
CA TYR A 180 9.56 -11.69 21.72
C TYR A 180 8.18 -11.85 21.08
N LEU A 181 7.20 -12.40 21.80
CA LEU A 181 5.83 -12.54 21.31
C LEU A 181 5.18 -11.17 21.07
N GLU A 182 5.33 -10.23 22.00
CA GLU A 182 4.84 -8.86 21.87
C GLU A 182 5.49 -8.15 20.67
N TYR A 183 6.80 -8.31 20.49
CA TYR A 183 7.52 -7.83 19.32
C TYR A 183 7.00 -8.47 18.02
N ALA A 184 6.82 -9.79 17.98
CA ALA A 184 6.32 -10.50 16.81
C ALA A 184 4.90 -10.02 16.43
N ILE A 185 4.00 -9.88 17.40
CA ILE A 185 2.64 -9.34 17.17
C ILE A 185 2.71 -7.90 16.65
N SER A 186 3.57 -7.07 17.22
CA SER A 186 3.79 -5.69 16.79
C SER A 186 4.26 -5.62 15.32
N VAL A 187 5.21 -6.47 14.92
CA VAL A 187 5.70 -6.54 13.54
C VAL A 187 4.62 -7.04 12.58
N VAL A 188 3.87 -8.07 12.96
CA VAL A 188 2.81 -8.66 12.14
C VAL A 188 1.67 -7.66 11.93
N LYS A 189 1.08 -7.12 12.99
CA LYS A 189 -0.08 -6.22 12.93
C LYS A 189 0.28 -4.78 12.60
N GLY A 190 1.40 -4.29 13.13
CA GLY A 190 1.80 -2.89 13.06
C GLY A 190 2.66 -2.50 11.86
N ARG A 191 3.19 -3.47 11.08
CA ARG A 191 4.21 -3.15 10.09
C ARG A 191 4.15 -3.93 8.77
N ALA A 192 4.13 -5.28 8.85
CA ALA A 192 4.52 -6.10 7.71
C ALA A 192 3.37 -6.56 6.83
N LEU A 193 2.22 -6.92 7.43
CA LEU A 193 1.09 -7.49 6.70
C LEU A 193 0.05 -6.44 6.34
N PRO A 194 -0.57 -6.56 5.16
CA PRO A 194 -1.72 -5.75 4.76
C PRO A 194 -3.00 -6.27 5.42
N ASP A 195 -3.98 -5.39 5.60
CA ASP A 195 -5.34 -5.74 6.01
C ASP A 195 -6.19 -6.13 4.80
N VAL A 196 -7.03 -7.15 4.93
CA VAL A 196 -7.90 -7.61 3.85
C VAL A 196 -8.95 -6.56 3.46
N CYS A 197 -9.34 -5.69 4.39
CA CYS A 197 -10.38 -4.69 4.21
C CYS A 197 -9.95 -3.55 3.28
N ASP A 198 -8.77 -2.99 3.48
CA ASP A 198 -8.28 -1.84 2.72
C ASP A 198 -6.98 -2.08 1.93
N GLY A 199 -6.35 -3.24 2.12
CA GLY A 199 -5.11 -3.59 1.45
C GLY A 199 -3.87 -2.83 1.94
N MET A 200 -3.99 -2.01 3.00
CA MET A 200 -2.96 -1.12 3.44
C MET A 200 -2.20 -1.64 4.65
N LYS A 201 -0.90 -1.38 4.67
CA LYS A 201 -0.09 -1.44 5.88
C LYS A 201 -0.30 -0.16 6.70
N PRO A 202 -0.06 -0.18 8.03
CA PRO A 202 -0.30 1.00 8.87
C PRO A 202 0.41 2.28 8.38
N VAL A 203 1.68 2.20 7.97
CA VAL A 203 2.41 3.36 7.44
C VAL A 203 1.76 3.92 6.16
N GLN A 204 1.32 3.07 5.25
CA GLN A 204 0.66 3.48 4.00
C GLN A 204 -0.68 4.17 4.29
N ARG A 205 -1.47 3.59 5.20
CA ARG A 205 -2.75 4.17 5.65
C ARG A 205 -2.56 5.55 6.26
N ARG A 206 -1.55 5.72 7.12
CA ARG A 206 -1.20 7.00 7.76
C ARG A 206 -0.72 8.05 6.76
N ILE A 207 0.07 7.66 5.75
CA ILE A 207 0.50 8.56 4.67
C ILE A 207 -0.71 9.08 3.89
N LEU A 208 -1.58 8.20 3.42
CA LEU A 208 -2.77 8.57 2.65
C LEU A 208 -3.72 9.45 3.49
N TYR A 209 -3.91 9.11 4.76
CA TYR A 209 -4.71 9.91 5.69
C TYR A 209 -4.13 11.31 5.92
N ALA A 210 -2.82 11.42 6.18
CA ALA A 210 -2.14 12.70 6.32
C ALA A 210 -2.28 13.57 5.06
N MET A 211 -2.11 12.98 3.87
CA MET A 211 -2.30 13.68 2.60
C MET A 211 -3.75 14.18 2.43
N LYS A 212 -4.75 13.39 2.81
CA LYS A 212 -6.17 13.79 2.82
C LYS A 212 -6.39 14.96 3.78
N ARG A 213 -5.84 14.90 5.00
CA ARG A 213 -5.96 15.99 6.00
C ARG A 213 -5.27 17.27 5.56
N LEU A 214 -4.18 17.19 4.80
CA LEU A 214 -3.51 18.32 4.16
C LEU A 214 -4.27 18.86 2.94
N GLY A 215 -5.37 18.24 2.53
CA GLY A 215 -6.17 18.64 1.38
C GLY A 215 -5.50 18.39 0.02
N LEU A 216 -4.58 17.43 -0.07
CA LEU A 216 -3.81 17.14 -1.28
C LEU A 216 -4.61 16.26 -2.26
N ASN A 217 -5.79 16.70 -2.65
CA ASN A 217 -6.62 16.00 -3.63
C ASN A 217 -5.98 15.99 -5.04
N PRO A 218 -6.44 15.16 -5.98
CA PRO A 218 -5.86 15.04 -7.33
C PRO A 218 -5.80 16.36 -8.12
N ASP A 219 -6.74 17.27 -7.89
CA ASP A 219 -6.88 18.52 -8.66
C ASP A 219 -6.10 19.71 -8.07
N VAL A 220 -5.45 19.53 -6.91
CA VAL A 220 -4.68 20.62 -6.29
C VAL A 220 -3.21 20.56 -6.68
N LYS A 221 -2.49 21.67 -6.48
CA LYS A 221 -1.05 21.75 -6.70
C LYS A 221 -0.31 20.78 -5.77
N THR A 222 0.75 20.16 -6.29
CA THR A 222 1.69 19.33 -5.53
C THR A 222 2.38 20.10 -4.41
N VAL A 223 2.77 19.39 -3.36
CA VAL A 223 3.59 19.94 -2.26
C VAL A 223 4.85 19.12 -2.07
N LYS A 224 5.89 19.71 -1.48
CA LYS A 224 7.13 18.98 -1.17
C LYS A 224 6.88 17.74 -0.35
N SER A 225 7.47 16.62 -0.74
CA SER A 225 7.36 15.33 -0.03
C SER A 225 7.75 15.44 1.44
N ALA A 226 8.75 16.24 1.75
CA ALA A 226 9.19 16.52 3.13
C ALA A 226 8.06 17.09 4.02
N ARG A 227 7.11 17.85 3.46
CA ARG A 227 5.95 18.36 4.21
C ARG A 227 5.02 17.23 4.63
N VAL A 228 4.75 16.29 3.73
CA VAL A 228 3.90 15.12 4.02
C VAL A 228 4.58 14.21 5.03
N VAL A 229 5.87 13.92 4.84
CA VAL A 229 6.66 13.11 5.78
C VAL A 229 6.65 13.74 7.18
N GLY A 230 6.88 15.05 7.29
CA GLY A 230 6.82 15.77 8.57
C GLY A 230 5.45 15.67 9.25
N GLU A 231 4.35 15.79 8.50
CA GLU A 231 2.98 15.62 9.02
C GLU A 231 2.72 14.20 9.54
N VAL A 232 3.20 13.18 8.79
CA VAL A 232 3.07 11.76 9.17
C VAL A 232 3.83 11.47 10.45
N LEU A 233 5.08 11.88 10.53
CA LEU A 233 5.95 11.63 11.71
C LEU A 233 5.45 12.36 12.95
N GLY A 234 5.09 13.63 12.77
CA GLY A 234 4.68 14.48 13.90
C GLY A 234 3.34 14.09 14.50
N LYS A 235 2.43 13.46 13.72
CA LYS A 235 1.06 13.23 14.19
C LYS A 235 0.64 11.77 14.26
N TYR A 236 1.20 10.88 13.44
CA TYR A 236 0.63 9.53 13.28
C TYR A 236 1.64 8.39 13.39
N HIS A 237 2.89 8.58 12.97
CA HIS A 237 3.84 7.48 12.80
C HIS A 237 5.22 7.83 13.36
N PRO A 238 5.49 7.65 14.67
CA PRO A 238 6.72 8.05 15.34
C PRO A 238 7.88 7.09 15.04
N HIS A 239 8.31 7.04 13.78
CA HIS A 239 9.40 6.19 13.28
C HIS A 239 10.33 7.01 12.37
N GLY A 240 11.36 6.39 11.76
CA GLY A 240 12.32 7.08 10.90
C GLY A 240 11.67 7.72 9.66
N ASP A 241 12.15 8.90 9.31
CA ASP A 241 11.68 9.71 8.18
C ASP A 241 11.91 9.03 6.82
N SER A 242 13.07 8.39 6.66
CA SER A 242 13.40 7.62 5.45
C SER A 242 12.39 6.49 5.23
N ALA A 243 12.01 5.73 6.27
CA ALA A 243 11.03 4.65 6.14
C ALA A 243 9.65 5.15 5.69
N ALA A 244 9.20 6.30 6.21
CA ALA A 244 7.95 6.92 5.79
C ALA A 244 8.04 7.47 4.35
N TYR A 245 9.18 8.07 3.99
CA TYR A 245 9.42 8.55 2.64
C TYR A 245 9.48 7.40 1.63
N ASP A 246 10.22 6.34 1.89
CA ASP A 246 10.33 5.17 1.01
C ASP A 246 8.97 4.48 0.80
N ALA A 247 8.13 4.42 1.84
CA ALA A 247 6.76 3.92 1.71
C ALA A 247 5.93 4.82 0.78
N MET A 248 6.05 6.14 0.91
CA MET A 248 5.36 7.10 0.04
C MET A 248 5.87 7.04 -1.40
N VAL A 249 7.18 6.90 -1.60
CA VAL A 249 7.80 6.70 -2.92
C VAL A 249 7.20 5.51 -3.63
N ARG A 250 7.10 4.36 -2.94
CA ARG A 250 6.50 3.14 -3.52
C ARG A 250 5.04 3.33 -3.91
N LEU A 251 4.26 4.11 -3.15
CA LEU A 251 2.87 4.43 -3.50
C LEU A 251 2.73 5.31 -4.77
N ALA A 252 3.83 5.95 -5.19
CA ALA A 252 3.87 6.82 -6.37
C ALA A 252 4.50 6.15 -7.61
N GLN A 253 5.18 5.00 -7.46
CA GLN A 253 5.87 4.31 -8.55
C GLN A 253 4.87 3.50 -9.39
N ASP A 254 4.77 3.80 -10.67
CA ASP A 254 3.90 3.11 -11.64
C ASP A 254 4.43 1.74 -12.10
N PHE A 255 5.74 1.51 -11.94
CA PHE A 255 6.37 0.21 -12.16
C PHE A 255 6.28 -0.73 -10.94
N THR A 256 5.91 -0.20 -9.76
CA THR A 256 5.69 -0.99 -8.53
C THR A 256 4.20 -1.22 -8.26
N MET A 257 3.38 -0.17 -8.45
CA MET A 257 1.94 -0.18 -8.19
C MET A 257 1.18 -0.27 -9.50
N ARG A 258 0.26 -1.22 -9.60
CA ARG A 258 -0.62 -1.31 -10.79
C ARG A 258 -1.54 -0.11 -10.91
N TYR A 259 -1.98 0.43 -9.76
CA TYR A 259 -2.81 1.64 -9.59
C TYR A 259 -2.17 2.55 -8.55
N PRO A 260 -1.23 3.42 -8.92
CA PRO A 260 -0.54 4.30 -7.99
C PRO A 260 -1.50 5.18 -7.18
N LEU A 261 -1.34 5.23 -5.86
CA LEU A 261 -2.20 5.98 -4.95
C LEU A 261 -1.71 7.42 -4.73
N VAL A 262 -0.44 7.67 -5.02
CA VAL A 262 0.21 8.97 -4.94
C VAL A 262 0.66 9.37 -6.35
N GLN A 263 0.48 10.62 -6.69
CA GLN A 263 1.05 11.22 -7.89
C GLN A 263 2.29 12.03 -7.50
N GLY A 264 3.45 11.58 -7.99
CA GLY A 264 4.73 12.23 -7.76
C GLY A 264 5.10 13.19 -8.88
N GLN A 265 5.88 14.22 -8.53
CA GLN A 265 6.59 15.11 -9.46
C GLN A 265 8.06 15.18 -9.06
N GLY A 266 8.95 14.86 -10.00
CA GLY A 266 10.39 14.72 -9.78
C GLY A 266 10.84 13.28 -9.95
N ASN A 267 12.03 12.94 -9.48
CA ASN A 267 12.59 11.59 -9.58
C ASN A 267 12.14 10.73 -8.40
N PHE A 268 11.32 9.72 -8.67
CA PHE A 268 10.85 8.70 -7.72
C PHE A 268 11.53 7.33 -7.94
N GLY A 269 12.69 7.32 -8.58
CA GLY A 269 13.41 6.10 -8.92
C GLY A 269 13.02 5.53 -10.28
N SER A 270 13.67 4.44 -10.67
CA SER A 270 13.38 3.70 -11.91
C SER A 270 13.16 2.22 -11.65
N ALA A 271 12.64 1.51 -12.64
CA ALA A 271 12.54 0.05 -12.64
C ALA A 271 13.91 -0.63 -12.59
N ASP A 272 14.96 0.05 -13.00
CA ASP A 272 16.34 -0.45 -13.04
C ASP A 272 17.07 -0.37 -11.69
N GLY A 273 16.39 0.15 -10.66
CA GLY A 273 16.90 0.16 -9.30
C GLY A 273 17.48 1.50 -8.86
N ASP A 274 17.36 2.55 -9.67
CA ASP A 274 17.73 3.89 -9.23
C ASP A 274 16.89 4.32 -8.05
N GLY A 275 17.53 4.91 -7.06
CA GLY A 275 16.86 5.45 -5.88
C GLY A 275 16.08 6.73 -6.19
N ALA A 276 15.03 6.99 -5.41
CA ALA A 276 14.33 8.27 -5.48
C ALA A 276 15.22 9.43 -5.02
N ALA A 277 15.02 10.61 -5.59
CA ALA A 277 15.65 11.83 -5.10
C ALA A 277 15.20 12.15 -3.67
N ALA A 278 16.03 12.85 -2.90
CA ALA A 278 15.69 13.22 -1.52
C ALA A 278 14.35 14.00 -1.44
N MET A 279 13.59 13.80 -0.37
CA MET A 279 12.22 14.31 -0.16
C MET A 279 12.08 15.84 -0.25
N ARG A 280 13.19 16.59 -0.12
CA ARG A 280 13.23 18.05 -0.32
C ARG A 280 13.11 18.47 -1.79
N TYR A 281 13.42 17.58 -2.74
CA TYR A 281 13.34 17.85 -4.18
C TYR A 281 12.03 17.38 -4.80
N THR A 282 11.50 16.25 -4.35
CA THR A 282 10.27 15.67 -4.88
C THR A 282 9.00 16.36 -4.36
N GLU A 283 7.93 16.30 -5.14
CA GLU A 283 6.62 16.81 -4.77
C GLU A 283 5.55 15.74 -4.98
N VAL A 284 4.48 15.80 -4.18
CA VAL A 284 3.42 14.79 -4.17
C VAL A 284 2.04 15.40 -4.02
N ARG A 285 1.04 14.66 -4.51
CA ARG A 285 -0.40 14.80 -4.22
C ARG A 285 -1.07 13.44 -4.32
N LEU A 286 -2.30 13.30 -3.88
CA LEU A 286 -3.08 12.08 -4.07
C LEU A 286 -3.38 11.86 -5.57
N SER A 287 -3.38 10.60 -5.99
CA SER A 287 -3.85 10.23 -7.32
C SER A 287 -5.38 10.08 -7.35
N LYS A 288 -5.95 9.96 -8.56
CA LYS A 288 -7.38 9.66 -8.72
C LYS A 288 -7.79 8.33 -8.05
N TYR A 289 -6.91 7.35 -8.01
CA TYR A 289 -7.18 6.04 -7.39
C TYR A 289 -7.24 6.09 -5.86
N ALA A 290 -6.62 7.09 -5.23
CA ALA A 290 -6.70 7.27 -3.78
C ALA A 290 -8.13 7.57 -3.31
N ASP A 291 -9.01 8.07 -4.18
CA ASP A 291 -10.43 8.31 -3.86
C ASP A 291 -11.18 6.99 -3.56
N LEU A 292 -10.74 5.87 -4.14
CA LEU A 292 -11.27 4.54 -3.83
C LEU A 292 -11.11 4.16 -2.34
N LEU A 293 -10.13 4.74 -1.66
CA LEU A 293 -9.82 4.52 -0.24
C LEU A 293 -10.30 5.66 0.66
N LEU A 294 -10.32 6.90 0.17
CA LEU A 294 -10.47 8.11 0.99
C LEU A 294 -11.79 8.85 0.77
N GLY A 295 -12.54 8.53 -0.29
CA GLY A 295 -13.74 9.27 -0.70
C GLY A 295 -14.90 9.22 0.29
N GLU A 296 -14.95 8.20 1.14
CA GLU A 296 -16.02 7.99 2.12
C GLU A 296 -15.56 8.13 3.58
N LEU A 297 -14.32 8.57 3.82
CA LEU A 297 -13.70 8.57 5.14
C LEU A 297 -14.46 9.45 6.16
N ASP A 298 -14.97 10.59 5.72
CA ASP A 298 -15.67 11.55 6.56
C ASP A 298 -17.18 11.25 6.73
N LYS A 299 -17.64 10.05 6.28
CA LYS A 299 -19.07 9.66 6.27
C LYS A 299 -19.43 8.63 7.33
N GLY A 300 -18.67 8.57 8.44
CA GLY A 300 -18.93 7.62 9.52
C GLY A 300 -18.75 6.13 9.16
N THR A 301 -17.95 5.84 8.12
CA THR A 301 -17.77 4.50 7.55
C THR A 301 -16.85 3.61 8.36
N VAL A 302 -15.88 4.20 9.05
CA VAL A 302 -14.82 3.52 9.79
C VAL A 302 -14.63 4.11 11.18
N LYS A 303 -14.08 3.30 12.08
CA LYS A 303 -13.75 3.71 13.45
C LYS A 303 -12.45 4.53 13.46
N PHE A 304 -12.42 5.57 14.29
CA PHE A 304 -11.24 6.36 14.59
C PHE A 304 -10.73 6.05 15.99
N ILE A 305 -9.42 5.97 16.15
CA ILE A 305 -8.73 5.77 17.42
C ILE A 305 -7.80 6.95 17.70
N PRO A 306 -7.43 7.21 18.97
CA PRO A 306 -6.35 8.14 19.27
C PRO A 306 -5.05 7.71 18.61
N ASN A 307 -4.23 8.66 18.16
CA ASN A 307 -2.88 8.44 17.70
C ASN A 307 -1.94 8.05 18.88
N TYR A 308 -0.64 7.90 18.60
CA TYR A 308 0.35 7.46 19.59
C TYR A 308 0.46 8.34 20.85
N ASP A 309 0.15 9.64 20.77
CA ASP A 309 0.23 10.61 21.87
C ASP A 309 -1.15 11.09 22.38
N GLY A 310 -2.25 10.56 21.82
CA GLY A 310 -3.62 10.91 22.20
C GLY A 310 -4.11 12.29 21.72
N THR A 311 -3.27 13.10 21.05
CA THR A 311 -3.63 14.47 20.64
C THR A 311 -4.46 14.53 19.37
N HIS A 312 -4.35 13.51 18.51
CA HIS A 312 -5.06 13.42 17.24
C HIS A 312 -5.80 12.10 17.12
N LYS A 313 -6.66 11.98 16.11
CA LYS A 313 -7.34 10.73 15.78
C LYS A 313 -6.89 10.24 14.42
N GLU A 314 -6.71 8.92 14.30
CA GLU A 314 -6.41 8.25 13.04
C GLU A 314 -7.45 7.14 12.75
N PRO A 315 -7.74 6.83 11.45
CA PRO A 315 -8.67 5.76 11.12
C PRO A 315 -8.00 4.39 11.32
N VAL A 316 -8.75 3.44 11.88
CA VAL A 316 -8.29 2.06 12.03
C VAL A 316 -8.10 1.40 10.65
N LEU A 317 -9.04 1.65 9.74
CA LEU A 317 -9.06 1.18 8.35
C LEU A 317 -9.52 2.31 7.43
N LEU A 318 -9.23 2.20 6.14
CA LEU A 318 -9.80 3.07 5.12
C LEU A 318 -11.04 2.41 4.49
N PRO A 319 -12.09 3.19 4.15
CA PRO A 319 -13.33 2.66 3.58
C PRO A 319 -13.19 2.28 2.10
N ALA A 320 -12.40 1.25 1.81
CA ALA A 320 -12.10 0.82 0.45
C ALA A 320 -13.37 0.48 -0.34
N ARG A 321 -13.56 1.14 -1.50
CA ARG A 321 -14.69 0.91 -2.41
C ARG A 321 -14.47 -0.26 -3.36
N LEU A 322 -13.20 -0.65 -3.59
CA LEU A 322 -12.78 -1.84 -4.32
C LEU A 322 -11.77 -2.65 -3.49
N PRO A 323 -11.54 -3.94 -3.79
CA PRO A 323 -10.55 -4.76 -3.07
C PRO A 323 -9.11 -4.37 -3.40
N VAL A 324 -8.64 -3.23 -2.88
CA VAL A 324 -7.33 -2.63 -3.20
C VAL A 324 -6.16 -3.56 -2.89
N LEU A 325 -6.33 -4.48 -1.93
CA LEU A 325 -5.38 -5.54 -1.66
C LEU A 325 -5.02 -6.34 -2.92
N LEU A 326 -6.03 -6.76 -3.70
CA LEU A 326 -5.82 -7.51 -4.93
C LEU A 326 -5.39 -6.60 -6.08
N LEU A 327 -5.88 -5.36 -6.14
CA LEU A 327 -5.55 -4.41 -7.21
C LEU A 327 -4.05 -4.09 -7.26
N ASN A 328 -3.46 -3.78 -6.12
CA ASN A 328 -2.06 -3.37 -6.02
C ASN A 328 -1.12 -4.43 -5.44
N GLY A 329 -1.70 -5.50 -4.89
CA GLY A 329 -0.91 -6.49 -4.20
C GLY A 329 -0.23 -5.98 -2.93
N SER A 330 0.60 -6.81 -2.32
CA SER A 330 1.43 -6.43 -1.18
C SER A 330 2.56 -7.42 -1.00
N SER A 331 3.73 -6.96 -0.59
CA SER A 331 4.88 -7.80 -0.25
C SER A 331 5.41 -7.38 1.12
N GLY A 332 5.70 -8.32 2.00
CA GLY A 332 6.21 -8.02 3.34
C GLY A 332 6.74 -9.24 4.07
N ILE A 333 7.75 -9.01 4.93
CA ILE A 333 8.37 -10.03 5.75
C ILE A 333 8.07 -9.67 7.21
N ALA A 334 7.39 -10.57 7.91
CA ALA A 334 7.10 -10.48 9.34
C ALA A 334 7.90 -11.54 10.11
N VAL A 335 7.72 -11.57 11.41
CA VAL A 335 8.29 -12.62 12.25
C VAL A 335 7.47 -13.90 12.06
N GLY A 336 8.13 -14.98 11.65
CA GLY A 336 7.49 -16.29 11.43
C GLY A 336 6.58 -16.41 10.20
N MET A 337 6.37 -15.33 9.42
CA MET A 337 5.55 -15.35 8.23
C MET A 337 5.93 -14.26 7.23
N ALA A 338 5.55 -14.44 5.98
CA ALA A 338 5.74 -13.45 4.92
C ALA A 338 4.47 -13.36 4.08
N THR A 339 4.30 -12.27 3.36
CA THR A 339 3.24 -12.08 2.37
C THR A 339 3.84 -11.70 1.02
N GLU A 340 3.28 -12.28 -0.04
CA GLU A 340 3.61 -11.94 -1.43
C GLU A 340 2.34 -12.08 -2.26
N ILE A 341 1.67 -10.97 -2.46
CA ILE A 341 0.39 -10.87 -3.18
C ILE A 341 0.65 -10.06 -4.45
N PRO A 342 0.53 -10.64 -5.63
CA PRO A 342 0.65 -9.89 -6.88
C PRO A 342 -0.55 -8.97 -7.12
N SER A 343 -0.38 -7.98 -7.99
CA SER A 343 -1.46 -7.11 -8.47
C SER A 343 -2.37 -7.81 -9.48
N HIS A 344 -3.61 -7.30 -9.61
CA HIS A 344 -4.63 -7.83 -10.53
C HIS A 344 -5.35 -6.69 -11.25
N ASN A 345 -6.02 -7.04 -12.35
CA ASN A 345 -6.80 -6.10 -13.13
C ASN A 345 -8.06 -5.62 -12.36
N LEU A 346 -8.32 -4.31 -12.37
CA LEU A 346 -9.40 -3.68 -11.61
C LEU A 346 -10.78 -4.16 -12.08
N THR A 347 -10.99 -4.25 -13.38
CA THR A 347 -12.27 -4.69 -13.97
C THR A 347 -12.57 -6.12 -13.56
N GLU A 348 -11.59 -7.03 -13.68
CA GLU A 348 -11.76 -8.44 -13.32
C GLU A 348 -12.05 -8.62 -11.81
N VAL A 349 -11.29 -7.96 -10.96
CA VAL A 349 -11.48 -8.04 -9.50
C VAL A 349 -12.80 -7.42 -9.07
N GLY A 350 -13.19 -6.29 -9.69
CA GLY A 350 -14.47 -5.65 -9.43
C GLY A 350 -15.66 -6.51 -9.86
N GLU A 351 -15.64 -7.12 -11.04
CA GLU A 351 -16.69 -8.05 -11.50
C GLU A 351 -16.73 -9.32 -10.63
N ALA A 352 -15.58 -9.86 -10.23
CA ALA A 352 -15.53 -10.99 -9.30
C ALA A 352 -16.16 -10.64 -7.94
N ALA A 353 -15.91 -9.44 -7.41
CA ALA A 353 -16.54 -8.96 -6.19
C ALA A 353 -18.07 -8.83 -6.34
N ILE A 354 -18.56 -8.38 -7.49
CA ILE A 354 -19.99 -8.32 -7.81
C ILE A 354 -20.59 -9.73 -7.81
N GLU A 355 -19.92 -10.72 -8.40
CA GLU A 355 -20.42 -12.09 -8.40
C GLU A 355 -20.45 -12.72 -6.99
N VAL A 356 -19.46 -12.44 -6.13
CA VAL A 356 -19.50 -12.84 -4.71
C VAL A 356 -20.68 -12.20 -3.97
N ILE A 357 -21.02 -10.93 -4.27
CA ILE A 357 -22.21 -10.27 -3.69
C ILE A 357 -23.49 -10.97 -4.13
N ARG A 358 -23.59 -11.40 -5.40
CA ARG A 358 -24.77 -12.08 -5.98
C ARG A 358 -24.91 -13.51 -5.50
N ASN A 359 -23.79 -14.25 -5.52
CA ASN A 359 -23.70 -15.64 -5.14
C ASN A 359 -22.58 -15.85 -4.11
N PRO A 360 -22.87 -15.81 -2.80
CA PRO A 360 -21.84 -16.05 -1.78
C PRO A 360 -21.24 -17.46 -1.81
N GLU A 361 -21.92 -18.42 -2.42
CA GLU A 361 -21.45 -19.80 -2.54
C GLU A 361 -20.62 -20.06 -3.80
N ILE A 362 -20.35 -19.03 -4.61
CA ILE A 362 -19.50 -19.13 -5.81
C ILE A 362 -18.17 -19.82 -5.48
N THR A 363 -17.72 -20.70 -6.35
CA THR A 363 -16.45 -21.41 -6.17
C THR A 363 -15.24 -20.59 -6.63
N THR A 364 -14.05 -20.95 -6.17
CA THR A 364 -12.81 -20.31 -6.67
C THR A 364 -12.62 -20.54 -8.17
N ASP A 365 -13.06 -21.71 -8.68
CA ASP A 365 -12.93 -22.04 -10.10
C ASP A 365 -13.81 -21.15 -10.99
N GLU A 366 -15.04 -20.85 -10.56
CA GLU A 366 -15.92 -19.90 -11.24
C GLU A 366 -15.40 -18.47 -11.17
N LEU A 367 -14.80 -18.08 -10.04
CA LEU A 367 -14.15 -16.76 -9.91
C LEU A 367 -12.94 -16.62 -10.85
N LEU A 368 -12.22 -17.70 -11.13
CA LEU A 368 -11.08 -17.70 -12.07
C LEU A 368 -11.50 -17.66 -13.54
N GLU A 369 -12.77 -17.83 -13.85
CA GLU A 369 -13.31 -17.51 -15.18
C GLU A 369 -13.39 -15.99 -15.39
N ILE A 370 -13.46 -15.20 -14.32
CA ILE A 370 -13.48 -13.74 -14.32
C ILE A 370 -12.06 -13.20 -14.11
N VAL A 371 -11.42 -13.54 -12.98
CA VAL A 371 -10.03 -13.16 -12.65
C VAL A 371 -9.09 -14.16 -13.31
N LYS A 372 -8.56 -13.83 -14.48
CA LYS A 372 -7.73 -14.75 -15.27
C LYS A 372 -6.39 -15.09 -14.60
N GLY A 373 -5.89 -14.23 -13.76
CA GLY A 373 -4.58 -14.35 -13.11
C GLY A 373 -4.04 -12.99 -12.68
N PRO A 374 -2.76 -12.91 -12.29
CA PRO A 374 -2.14 -11.64 -11.91
C PRO A 374 -2.08 -10.68 -13.11
N ASP A 375 -2.05 -9.38 -12.82
CA ASP A 375 -1.87 -8.32 -13.80
C ASP A 375 -0.78 -7.36 -13.31
N PHE A 376 0.44 -7.56 -13.81
CA PHE A 376 1.62 -6.82 -13.37
C PHE A 376 1.70 -5.43 -13.99
N PRO A 377 2.27 -4.43 -13.29
CA PRO A 377 2.44 -3.08 -13.83
C PRO A 377 3.18 -3.02 -15.17
N GLY A 378 4.24 -3.80 -15.31
CA GLY A 378 5.06 -3.90 -16.52
C GLY A 378 4.56 -4.89 -17.58
N GLY A 379 3.43 -5.57 -17.36
CA GLY A 379 2.93 -6.60 -18.27
C GLY A 379 3.59 -7.96 -18.06
N ALA A 380 4.21 -8.52 -19.09
CA ALA A 380 4.75 -9.88 -19.16
C ALA A 380 3.70 -10.97 -19.47
N GLN A 381 4.13 -12.21 -19.59
CA GLN A 381 3.28 -13.37 -19.88
C GLN A 381 3.37 -14.39 -18.74
N VAL A 382 2.22 -14.86 -18.23
CA VAL A 382 2.13 -16.02 -17.35
C VAL A 382 2.01 -17.26 -18.22
N ILE A 383 2.99 -18.19 -18.10
CA ILE A 383 3.08 -19.39 -18.92
C ILE A 383 2.66 -20.68 -18.19
N SER A 384 2.30 -20.57 -16.89
CA SER A 384 1.84 -21.70 -16.09
C SER A 384 0.52 -22.24 -16.60
N SER A 385 0.30 -23.56 -16.37
CA SER A 385 -0.95 -24.21 -16.74
C SER A 385 -2.17 -23.65 -16.00
N ALA A 386 -3.35 -23.75 -16.60
CA ALA A 386 -4.61 -23.36 -15.94
C ALA A 386 -4.83 -24.12 -14.62
N SER A 387 -4.35 -25.35 -14.50
CA SER A 387 -4.43 -26.15 -13.26
C SER A 387 -3.55 -25.57 -12.15
N ASP A 388 -2.33 -25.10 -12.48
CA ASP A 388 -1.41 -24.49 -11.52
C ASP A 388 -1.99 -23.17 -11.01
N ILE A 389 -2.52 -22.33 -11.92
CA ILE A 389 -3.18 -21.08 -11.56
C ILE A 389 -4.32 -21.37 -10.58
N LYS A 390 -5.22 -22.34 -10.89
CA LYS A 390 -6.33 -22.72 -10.00
C LYS A 390 -5.85 -23.17 -8.62
N ASN A 391 -4.80 -24.00 -8.57
CA ASN A 391 -4.26 -24.49 -7.31
C ASN A 391 -3.69 -23.37 -6.44
N VAL A 392 -2.95 -22.43 -7.04
CA VAL A 392 -2.35 -21.28 -6.35
C VAL A 392 -3.44 -20.36 -5.77
N TYR A 393 -4.46 -20.04 -6.53
CA TYR A 393 -5.54 -19.16 -6.05
C TYR A 393 -6.49 -19.84 -5.05
N ARG A 394 -6.63 -21.16 -5.12
CA ARG A 394 -7.42 -21.93 -4.14
C ARG A 394 -6.69 -22.04 -2.80
N SER A 395 -5.40 -22.36 -2.83
CA SER A 395 -4.60 -22.52 -1.60
C SER A 395 -4.08 -21.20 -1.04
N GLY A 396 -3.98 -20.14 -1.85
CA GLY A 396 -3.31 -18.89 -1.51
C GLY A 396 -1.77 -19.02 -1.43
N TYR A 397 -1.19 -20.11 -1.97
CA TYR A 397 0.25 -20.36 -1.94
C TYR A 397 0.71 -21.09 -3.19
N GLY A 398 1.90 -20.75 -3.67
CA GLY A 398 2.55 -21.44 -4.79
C GLY A 398 3.41 -20.51 -5.63
N ASN A 399 3.73 -20.98 -6.83
CA ASN A 399 4.55 -20.23 -7.78
C ASN A 399 3.91 -20.33 -9.16
N LEU A 400 3.92 -19.22 -9.90
CA LEU A 400 3.57 -19.19 -11.32
C LEU A 400 4.80 -18.81 -12.14
N GLN A 401 4.98 -19.45 -13.30
CA GLN A 401 6.05 -19.11 -14.22
C GLN A 401 5.64 -17.88 -15.03
N VAL A 402 6.53 -16.90 -15.09
CA VAL A 402 6.34 -15.64 -15.80
C VAL A 402 7.50 -15.44 -16.77
N ARG A 403 7.17 -15.03 -17.99
CA ARG A 403 8.11 -14.81 -19.09
C ARG A 403 7.95 -13.41 -19.64
N ALA A 404 9.05 -12.80 -20.07
CA ALA A 404 9.05 -11.57 -20.85
C ALA A 404 8.31 -11.76 -22.19
N THR A 405 7.55 -10.77 -22.63
CA THR A 405 7.00 -10.74 -23.98
C THR A 405 8.08 -10.28 -24.95
N TYR A 406 8.06 -10.83 -26.15
CA TYR A 406 9.05 -10.53 -27.18
C TYR A 406 8.46 -10.62 -28.58
N HIS A 407 9.10 -9.95 -29.54
CA HIS A 407 8.80 -10.08 -30.96
C HIS A 407 10.10 -10.02 -31.79
N PHE A 408 9.99 -10.34 -33.06
CA PHE A 408 11.09 -10.26 -34.01
C PHE A 408 10.91 -9.08 -34.94
N GLU A 409 11.92 -8.25 -35.08
CA GLU A 409 11.96 -7.15 -36.05
C GLU A 409 12.82 -7.53 -37.24
N GLU A 410 12.24 -7.40 -38.44
CA GLU A 410 12.94 -7.64 -39.68
C GLU A 410 13.72 -6.38 -40.09
N LEU A 411 15.00 -6.53 -40.34
CA LEU A 411 15.90 -5.48 -40.76
C LEU A 411 16.23 -5.58 -42.26
N SER A 412 16.89 -4.54 -42.78
CA SER A 412 17.32 -4.54 -44.16
C SER A 412 18.27 -5.73 -44.50
N ARG A 413 18.25 -6.22 -45.75
CA ARG A 413 19.10 -7.32 -46.23
C ARG A 413 18.81 -8.68 -45.59
N GLY A 414 17.60 -8.89 -45.06
CA GLY A 414 17.19 -10.15 -44.41
C GLY A 414 17.92 -10.42 -43.08
N GLN A 415 18.37 -9.38 -42.43
CA GLN A 415 18.76 -9.39 -41.02
C GLN A 415 17.52 -9.25 -40.13
N TRP A 416 17.63 -9.68 -38.89
CA TRP A 416 16.56 -9.57 -37.91
C TRP A 416 17.15 -9.37 -36.53
N GLN A 417 16.34 -8.90 -35.61
CA GLN A 417 16.69 -8.74 -34.20
C GLN A 417 15.54 -9.24 -33.31
N LEU A 418 15.89 -9.66 -32.10
CA LEU A 418 14.94 -10.05 -31.07
C LEU A 418 14.74 -8.87 -30.13
N VAL A 419 13.49 -8.48 -29.90
CA VAL A 419 13.13 -7.37 -29.02
C VAL A 419 12.24 -7.89 -27.91
N PHE A 420 12.63 -7.61 -26.66
CA PHE A 420 11.79 -7.84 -25.50
C PHE A 420 11.06 -6.54 -25.14
N ASP A 421 9.71 -6.62 -25.05
CA ASP A 421 8.80 -5.50 -24.78
C ASP A 421 8.40 -5.38 -23.32
N SER A 422 8.66 -6.40 -22.53
CA SER A 422 8.39 -6.43 -21.11
C SER A 422 9.44 -7.25 -20.37
N VAL A 423 9.50 -7.09 -19.07
CA VAL A 423 10.27 -7.96 -18.17
C VAL A 423 9.36 -8.51 -17.07
N PRO A 424 9.66 -9.71 -16.52
CA PRO A 424 8.90 -10.27 -15.41
C PRO A 424 8.88 -9.33 -14.20
N TYR A 425 7.84 -9.42 -13.39
CA TYR A 425 7.69 -8.62 -12.17
C TYR A 425 8.90 -8.71 -11.25
N LYS A 426 9.41 -7.57 -10.77
CA LYS A 426 10.64 -7.42 -9.98
C LYS A 426 11.96 -7.75 -10.72
N VAL A 427 11.92 -7.85 -12.01
CA VAL A 427 13.11 -7.94 -12.87
C VAL A 427 13.29 -6.61 -13.58
N SER A 428 14.53 -6.13 -13.72
CA SER A 428 14.88 -4.93 -14.48
C SER A 428 15.68 -5.26 -15.72
N VAL A 429 15.65 -4.37 -16.72
CA VAL A 429 16.44 -4.51 -17.95
C VAL A 429 17.93 -4.55 -17.63
N MET A 430 18.39 -3.66 -16.74
CA MET A 430 19.79 -3.63 -16.27
C MET A 430 20.22 -4.94 -15.63
N LYS A 431 19.34 -5.60 -14.85
CA LYS A 431 19.64 -6.91 -14.26
C LYS A 431 19.84 -7.96 -15.33
N VAL A 432 18.96 -8.01 -16.33
CA VAL A 432 19.06 -8.96 -17.45
C VAL A 432 20.34 -8.72 -18.25
N MET A 433 20.67 -7.47 -18.54
CA MET A 433 21.91 -7.10 -19.20
C MET A 433 23.15 -7.54 -18.41
N SER A 434 23.14 -7.31 -17.10
CA SER A 434 24.21 -7.76 -16.19
C SER A 434 24.36 -9.30 -16.17
N GLU A 435 23.24 -10.03 -16.18
CA GLU A 435 23.25 -11.49 -16.28
C GLU A 435 23.87 -11.97 -17.61
N LEU A 436 23.46 -11.35 -18.73
CA LEU A 436 24.02 -11.64 -20.05
C LEU A 436 25.52 -11.27 -20.15
N GLU A 437 25.92 -10.14 -19.58
CA GLU A 437 27.32 -9.75 -19.50
C GLU A 437 28.14 -10.75 -18.67
N ALA A 438 27.63 -11.18 -17.54
CA ALA A 438 28.28 -12.20 -16.71
C ALA A 438 28.44 -13.56 -17.43
N LEU A 439 27.51 -13.89 -18.33
CA LEU A 439 27.58 -15.09 -19.16
C LEU A 439 28.58 -14.94 -20.32
N THR A 440 28.61 -13.76 -20.98
CA THR A 440 29.50 -13.50 -22.12
C THR A 440 30.94 -13.21 -21.68
N ASN A 441 31.12 -12.56 -20.52
CA ASN A 441 32.43 -12.21 -19.97
C ASN A 441 32.58 -12.67 -18.51
N PRO A 442 32.51 -13.99 -18.24
CA PRO A 442 32.56 -14.50 -16.88
C PRO A 442 33.90 -14.24 -16.20
N LYS A 443 33.85 -13.83 -14.93
CA LYS A 443 35.05 -13.71 -14.09
C LYS A 443 35.40 -15.05 -13.47
N ALA A 444 36.70 -15.35 -13.35
CA ALA A 444 37.15 -16.55 -12.65
C ALA A 444 36.72 -16.50 -11.17
N PRO A 445 36.26 -17.60 -10.57
CA PRO A 445 35.91 -17.64 -9.16
C PRO A 445 37.09 -17.22 -8.28
N GLN A 446 36.79 -16.62 -7.13
CA GLN A 446 37.78 -16.13 -6.18
C GLN A 446 38.76 -17.27 -5.83
N GLY A 447 40.08 -17.01 -5.96
CA GLY A 447 41.13 -18.01 -5.73
C GLY A 447 41.43 -18.94 -6.92
N LYS A 448 40.72 -18.87 -8.05
CA LYS A 448 40.99 -19.65 -9.25
C LYS A 448 41.51 -18.79 -10.39
N LYS A 449 42.52 -19.29 -11.13
CA LYS A 449 43.10 -18.57 -12.29
C LYS A 449 42.35 -18.85 -13.60
N SER A 450 41.40 -19.81 -13.63
CA SER A 450 40.69 -20.22 -14.82
C SER A 450 39.17 -20.31 -14.55
N LEU A 451 38.39 -20.14 -15.60
CA LEU A 451 36.95 -20.33 -15.58
C LEU A 451 36.62 -21.83 -15.31
N THR A 452 35.48 -22.04 -14.65
CA THR A 452 34.93 -23.42 -14.52
C THR A 452 34.44 -23.96 -15.87
N ALA A 453 34.38 -25.28 -16.01
CA ALA A 453 33.88 -25.92 -17.24
C ALA A 453 32.44 -25.44 -17.56
N LYS A 454 31.58 -25.31 -16.55
CA LYS A 454 30.20 -24.76 -16.68
C LYS A 454 30.21 -23.31 -17.21
N GLN A 455 31.03 -22.45 -16.66
CA GLN A 455 31.15 -21.06 -17.15
C GLN A 455 31.65 -20.99 -18.60
N GLN A 456 32.57 -21.85 -18.98
CA GLN A 456 33.06 -21.94 -20.38
C GLN A 456 31.95 -22.42 -21.32
N GLN A 457 31.17 -23.43 -20.91
CA GLN A 457 30.06 -23.96 -21.69
C GLN A 457 28.94 -22.91 -21.83
N ASP A 458 28.53 -22.25 -20.75
CA ASP A 458 27.50 -21.19 -20.78
C ASP A 458 27.95 -20.03 -21.68
N LYS A 459 29.21 -19.60 -21.57
CA LYS A 459 29.78 -18.59 -22.46
C LYS A 459 29.71 -18.99 -23.93
N GLN A 460 30.10 -20.22 -24.27
CA GLN A 460 30.06 -20.71 -25.65
C GLN A 460 28.61 -20.76 -26.17
N LEU A 461 27.66 -21.23 -25.36
CA LEU A 461 26.24 -21.28 -25.72
C LEU A 461 25.72 -19.91 -26.13
N ILE A 462 25.90 -18.89 -25.25
CA ILE A 462 25.43 -17.53 -25.51
C ILE A 462 26.14 -16.92 -26.72
N MET A 463 27.46 -17.01 -26.81
CA MET A 463 28.25 -16.47 -27.93
C MET A 463 28.03 -17.17 -29.27
N ASN A 464 27.41 -18.34 -29.26
CA ASN A 464 27.02 -19.02 -30.51
C ASN A 464 25.72 -18.46 -31.11
N VAL A 465 24.82 -17.97 -30.29
CA VAL A 465 23.50 -17.48 -30.72
C VAL A 465 23.40 -15.94 -30.75
N MET A 466 24.14 -15.23 -29.91
CA MET A 466 24.06 -13.76 -29.74
C MET A 466 25.38 -13.08 -30.16
N SER A 467 25.29 -11.92 -30.81
CA SER A 467 26.42 -11.04 -31.13
C SER A 467 26.48 -9.78 -30.29
N GLY A 468 25.35 -9.28 -29.84
CA GLY A 468 25.26 -8.05 -29.03
C GLY A 468 23.90 -7.88 -28.38
N MET A 469 23.83 -6.94 -27.44
CA MET A 469 22.61 -6.52 -26.78
C MET A 469 22.63 -5.00 -26.62
N ARG A 470 21.44 -4.40 -26.64
CA ARG A 470 21.24 -2.94 -26.45
C ARG A 470 19.99 -2.69 -25.64
N ASP A 471 20.05 -1.74 -24.75
CA ASP A 471 18.88 -1.16 -24.13
C ASP A 471 18.46 0.08 -24.92
N GLU A 472 17.29 0.02 -25.53
CA GLU A 472 16.66 1.08 -26.30
C GLU A 472 15.39 1.57 -25.60
N SER A 473 15.23 1.31 -24.29
CA SER A 473 14.10 1.74 -23.49
C SER A 473 13.95 3.26 -23.48
N SER A 474 12.74 3.75 -23.56
CA SER A 474 12.41 5.18 -23.63
C SER A 474 11.10 5.48 -22.90
N ALA A 475 10.71 6.74 -22.83
CA ALA A 475 9.41 7.13 -22.26
C ALA A 475 8.22 6.56 -23.07
N GLU A 476 8.38 6.34 -24.37
CA GLU A 476 7.34 5.78 -25.26
C GLU A 476 7.34 4.25 -25.24
N ALA A 477 8.52 3.62 -25.07
CA ALA A 477 8.71 2.19 -24.91
C ALA A 477 9.46 1.92 -23.62
N PRO A 478 8.78 1.80 -22.46
CA PRO A 478 9.41 1.68 -21.15
C PRO A 478 10.37 0.48 -21.01
N VAL A 479 10.14 -0.57 -21.78
CA VAL A 479 11.03 -1.71 -21.91
C VAL A 479 11.25 -1.98 -23.40
N ARG A 480 12.50 -1.88 -23.85
CA ARG A 480 12.92 -2.25 -25.20
C ARG A 480 14.35 -2.79 -25.15
N LEU A 481 14.48 -4.07 -24.77
CA LEU A 481 15.76 -4.77 -24.79
C LEU A 481 15.94 -5.47 -26.12
N VAL A 482 16.92 -5.03 -26.90
CA VAL A 482 17.23 -5.55 -28.22
C VAL A 482 18.41 -6.52 -28.14
N ILE A 483 18.26 -7.69 -28.75
CA ILE A 483 19.30 -8.72 -28.85
C ILE A 483 19.56 -9.02 -30.32
N ASP A 484 20.83 -8.86 -30.72
CA ASP A 484 21.29 -9.13 -32.07
C ASP A 484 21.72 -10.60 -32.19
N PRO A 485 21.19 -11.39 -33.14
CA PRO A 485 21.66 -12.73 -33.41
C PRO A 485 23.09 -12.70 -33.97
N LYS A 486 23.88 -13.72 -33.71
CA LYS A 486 25.22 -13.86 -34.27
C LYS A 486 25.24 -13.90 -35.78
N SER A 487 24.23 -14.46 -36.38
CA SER A 487 24.05 -14.52 -37.82
C SER A 487 22.54 -14.63 -38.16
N LYS A 488 22.17 -14.17 -39.36
CA LYS A 488 20.79 -14.28 -39.85
C LYS A 488 20.27 -15.71 -40.02
N SER A 489 21.18 -16.70 -40.04
CA SER A 489 20.85 -18.14 -40.23
C SER A 489 20.58 -18.87 -38.90
N ILE A 490 20.71 -18.18 -37.76
CA ILE A 490 20.42 -18.78 -36.45
C ILE A 490 18.90 -19.00 -36.35
N ASP A 491 18.54 -20.16 -35.81
CA ASP A 491 17.14 -20.42 -35.49
C ASP A 491 16.63 -19.48 -34.42
N ARG A 492 15.46 -18.86 -34.67
CA ARG A 492 14.84 -17.88 -33.79
C ARG A 492 14.44 -18.49 -32.44
N GLU A 493 13.93 -19.73 -32.48
CA GLU A 493 13.51 -20.44 -31.27
C GLU A 493 14.74 -20.85 -30.42
N GLU A 494 15.87 -21.24 -31.07
CA GLU A 494 17.11 -21.54 -30.37
C GLU A 494 17.64 -20.29 -29.61
N LEU A 495 17.67 -19.11 -30.27
CA LEU A 495 18.08 -17.86 -29.62
C LEU A 495 17.19 -17.57 -28.42
N VAL A 496 15.87 -17.55 -28.60
CA VAL A 496 14.90 -17.23 -27.54
C VAL A 496 15.02 -18.21 -26.38
N SER A 497 15.01 -19.52 -26.63
CA SER A 497 15.11 -20.57 -25.62
C SER A 497 16.41 -20.47 -24.83
N THR A 498 17.52 -20.16 -25.51
CA THR A 498 18.82 -19.96 -24.85
C THR A 498 18.81 -18.74 -23.94
N ILE A 499 18.33 -17.61 -24.41
CA ILE A 499 18.28 -16.37 -23.60
C ILE A 499 17.35 -16.55 -22.40
N LEU A 500 16.11 -17.00 -22.61
CA LEU A 500 15.12 -17.20 -21.55
C LEU A 500 15.59 -18.19 -20.47
N SER A 501 16.24 -19.30 -20.87
CA SER A 501 16.72 -20.32 -19.92
C SER A 501 17.93 -19.89 -19.09
N LYS A 502 18.65 -18.86 -19.51
CA LYS A 502 19.90 -18.39 -18.87
C LYS A 502 19.76 -17.05 -18.15
N THR A 503 18.62 -16.40 -18.28
CA THR A 503 18.38 -15.08 -17.69
C THR A 503 17.08 -15.05 -16.87
N SER A 504 16.89 -13.98 -16.12
CA SER A 504 15.65 -13.70 -15.37
C SER A 504 14.47 -13.29 -16.27
N LEU A 505 14.61 -13.31 -17.62
CA LEU A 505 13.50 -13.05 -18.56
C LEU A 505 12.42 -14.15 -18.52
N GLU A 506 12.74 -15.32 -18.00
CA GLU A 506 11.77 -16.32 -17.56
C GLU A 506 12.07 -16.68 -16.11
N THR A 507 11.11 -16.46 -15.21
CA THR A 507 11.31 -16.62 -13.77
C THR A 507 10.03 -17.05 -13.08
N SER A 508 10.16 -17.48 -11.83
CA SER A 508 9.05 -17.90 -10.99
C SER A 508 8.55 -16.74 -10.12
N CYS A 509 7.27 -16.39 -10.24
CA CYS A 509 6.59 -15.44 -9.39
C CYS A 509 5.94 -16.17 -8.20
N LYS A 510 6.38 -15.83 -7.00
CA LYS A 510 5.89 -16.44 -5.75
C LYS A 510 4.57 -15.84 -5.33
N PHE A 511 3.64 -16.70 -4.90
CA PHE A 511 2.37 -16.34 -4.27
C PHE A 511 2.38 -16.79 -2.82
N ASN A 512 2.00 -15.92 -1.92
CA ASN A 512 1.77 -16.21 -0.52
C ASN A 512 0.76 -15.20 0.02
N LEU A 513 -0.52 -15.53 -0.08
CA LEU A 513 -1.63 -14.65 0.23
C LEU A 513 -1.90 -14.59 1.74
N VAL A 514 -0.90 -14.21 2.52
CA VAL A 514 -1.01 -14.02 3.97
C VAL A 514 -1.44 -12.59 4.26
N VAL A 515 -2.59 -12.43 4.92
CA VAL A 515 -3.22 -11.15 5.21
C VAL A 515 -3.79 -11.13 6.62
N ILE A 516 -3.98 -9.94 7.18
CA ILE A 516 -4.78 -9.74 8.39
C ILE A 516 -6.25 -9.82 7.97
N GLY A 517 -6.96 -10.82 8.49
CA GLY A 517 -8.38 -11.01 8.22
C GLY A 517 -9.26 -10.01 8.95
N ILE A 518 -10.54 -10.03 8.62
CA ILE A 518 -11.58 -9.20 9.26
C ILE A 518 -11.71 -9.47 10.77
N ASP A 519 -11.24 -10.64 11.22
CA ASP A 519 -11.12 -11.04 12.63
C ASP A 519 -9.83 -10.52 13.30
N GLY A 520 -9.02 -9.74 12.60
CA GLY A 520 -7.74 -9.20 13.08
C GLY A 520 -6.62 -10.23 13.23
N LYS A 521 -6.76 -11.43 12.64
CA LYS A 521 -5.76 -12.51 12.72
C LYS A 521 -5.05 -12.69 11.38
N PRO A 522 -3.73 -12.90 11.38
CA PRO A 522 -2.99 -13.21 10.17
C PRO A 522 -3.31 -14.64 9.71
N ARG A 523 -3.67 -14.80 8.45
CA ARG A 523 -3.92 -16.12 7.82
C ARG A 523 -3.56 -16.11 6.35
N GLN A 524 -3.16 -17.28 5.85
CA GLN A 524 -3.10 -17.54 4.42
C GLN A 524 -4.52 -17.81 3.92
N LYS A 525 -4.92 -17.15 2.84
CA LYS A 525 -6.30 -17.19 2.31
C LYS A 525 -6.30 -17.42 0.80
N GLY A 526 -7.32 -18.12 0.31
CA GLY A 526 -7.60 -18.20 -1.11
C GLY A 526 -8.28 -16.95 -1.65
N LEU A 527 -8.42 -16.87 -2.99
CA LEU A 527 -9.08 -15.74 -3.66
C LEU A 527 -10.52 -15.52 -3.18
N LYS A 528 -11.31 -16.61 -3.07
CA LYS A 528 -12.70 -16.55 -2.59
C LYS A 528 -12.78 -15.96 -1.18
N ASP A 529 -11.90 -16.40 -0.28
CA ASP A 529 -11.94 -15.94 1.12
C ASP A 529 -11.63 -14.44 1.21
N ILE A 530 -10.61 -13.97 0.48
CA ILE A 530 -10.23 -12.55 0.43
C ILE A 530 -11.40 -11.70 -0.08
N LEU A 531 -12.03 -12.09 -1.20
CA LEU A 531 -13.16 -11.37 -1.77
C LEU A 531 -14.38 -11.41 -0.85
N SER A 532 -14.68 -12.55 -0.21
CA SER A 532 -15.82 -12.70 0.70
C SER A 532 -15.69 -11.83 1.95
N GLU A 533 -14.49 -11.76 2.53
CA GLU A 533 -14.24 -10.90 3.68
C GLU A 533 -14.29 -9.41 3.29
N TRP A 534 -13.70 -9.06 2.14
CA TRP A 534 -13.80 -7.69 1.65
C TRP A 534 -15.26 -7.28 1.36
N VAL A 535 -16.06 -8.15 0.72
CA VAL A 535 -17.50 -7.90 0.49
C VAL A 535 -18.24 -7.69 1.80
N SER A 536 -17.97 -8.52 2.83
CA SER A 536 -18.55 -8.36 4.16
C SER A 536 -18.17 -7.01 4.79
N PHE A 537 -16.91 -6.57 4.63
CA PHE A 537 -16.47 -5.25 5.05
C PHE A 537 -17.16 -4.14 4.26
N ARG A 538 -17.25 -4.23 2.93
CA ARG A 538 -17.89 -3.22 2.08
C ARG A 538 -19.38 -3.04 2.42
N LEU A 539 -20.11 -4.11 2.62
CA LEU A 539 -21.52 -4.05 3.04
C LEU A 539 -21.68 -3.33 4.39
N ARG A 540 -20.77 -3.58 5.34
CA ARG A 540 -20.75 -2.86 6.64
C ARG A 540 -20.46 -1.38 6.48
N THR A 541 -19.48 -1.01 5.67
CA THR A 541 -19.12 0.41 5.44
C THR A 541 -20.26 1.17 4.77
N VAL A 542 -20.92 0.58 3.77
CA VAL A 542 -22.07 1.22 3.11
C VAL A 542 -23.27 1.33 4.06
N ARG A 543 -23.50 0.33 4.91
CA ARG A 543 -24.53 0.40 5.95
C ARG A 543 -24.23 1.53 6.95
N ALA A 544 -23.01 1.62 7.44
CA ALA A 544 -22.59 2.68 8.37
C ALA A 544 -22.71 4.08 7.74
N ARG A 545 -22.25 4.25 6.49
CA ARG A 545 -22.43 5.48 5.71
C ARG A 545 -23.91 5.87 5.60
N SER A 546 -24.75 4.91 5.21
CA SER A 546 -26.18 5.14 5.03
C SER A 546 -26.87 5.50 6.35
N GLN A 547 -26.45 4.90 7.47
CA GLN A 547 -26.97 5.25 8.78
C GLN A 547 -26.54 6.68 9.20
N THR A 548 -25.29 7.05 8.98
CA THR A 548 -24.81 8.41 9.26
C THR A 548 -25.56 9.44 8.42
N SER A 549 -25.70 9.18 7.11
CA SER A 549 -26.46 10.08 6.22
C SER A 549 -27.94 10.15 6.60
N LEU A 550 -28.54 9.06 7.07
CA LEU A 550 -29.93 9.07 7.58
C LEU A 550 -30.04 9.94 8.83
N ASN A 551 -29.15 9.77 9.80
CA ASN A 551 -29.15 10.55 11.02
C ASN A 551 -28.97 12.07 10.73
N GLU A 552 -28.07 12.41 9.79
CA GLU A 552 -27.88 13.80 9.35
C GLU A 552 -29.12 14.35 8.64
N ALA A 553 -29.75 13.57 7.77
CA ALA A 553 -30.99 13.95 7.09
C ALA A 553 -32.14 14.15 8.08
N GLU A 554 -32.33 13.23 9.05
CA GLU A 554 -33.34 13.33 10.08
C GLU A 554 -33.13 14.54 11.01
N ALA A 555 -31.89 14.79 11.43
CA ALA A 555 -31.55 15.98 12.21
C ALA A 555 -31.86 17.27 11.43
N ARG A 556 -31.53 17.30 10.13
CA ARG A 556 -31.81 18.44 9.26
C ARG A 556 -33.31 18.62 9.02
N ILE A 557 -34.07 17.54 8.81
CA ILE A 557 -35.54 17.55 8.70
C ILE A 557 -36.13 18.16 9.96
N HIS A 558 -35.72 17.71 11.13
CA HIS A 558 -36.19 18.20 12.42
C HIS A 558 -35.97 19.72 12.58
N THR A 559 -34.76 20.20 12.22
CA THR A 559 -34.46 21.64 12.23
C THR A 559 -35.35 22.43 11.25
N LEU A 560 -35.55 21.93 10.03
CA LEU A 560 -36.36 22.60 9.01
C LEU A 560 -37.85 22.62 9.37
N GLU A 561 -38.36 21.60 10.03
CA GLU A 561 -39.74 21.56 10.57
C GLU A 561 -39.95 22.64 11.62
N GLY A 562 -38.99 22.83 12.55
CA GLY A 562 -39.03 23.93 13.51
C GLY A 562 -39.03 25.30 12.84
N ARG A 563 -38.18 25.51 11.83
CA ARG A 563 -38.16 26.76 11.06
C ARG A 563 -39.46 27.02 10.32
N LEU A 564 -40.13 26.01 9.79
CA LEU A 564 -41.43 26.17 9.13
C LEU A 564 -42.54 26.55 10.11
N ILE A 565 -42.55 25.99 11.33
CA ILE A 565 -43.52 26.38 12.40
C ILE A 565 -43.40 27.86 12.71
N VAL A 566 -42.18 28.35 12.91
CA VAL A 566 -41.88 29.72 13.25
C VAL A 566 -42.15 30.70 12.10
N LEU A 567 -42.03 30.27 10.86
CA LEU A 567 -42.23 31.10 9.68
C LEU A 567 -43.68 31.53 9.53
N VAL A 568 -44.64 30.77 10.09
CA VAL A 568 -46.07 31.09 10.08
C VAL A 568 -46.39 32.29 10.94
N ASP A 569 -45.63 32.51 12.05
CA ASP A 569 -45.88 33.62 12.98
C ASP A 569 -44.56 34.27 13.46
N ILE A 570 -43.87 34.88 12.52
CA ILE A 570 -42.57 35.55 12.78
C ILE A 570 -42.72 36.74 13.77
N GLU A 571 -43.84 37.45 13.73
CA GLU A 571 -44.05 38.61 14.61
C GLU A 571 -44.12 38.20 16.07
N GLU A 572 -44.79 37.08 16.34
CA GLU A 572 -44.87 36.50 17.67
C GLU A 572 -43.52 35.98 18.17
N VAL A 573 -42.74 35.39 17.31
CA VAL A 573 -41.35 34.96 17.63
C VAL A 573 -40.49 36.18 18.04
N ILE A 574 -40.56 37.27 17.28
CA ILE A 574 -39.80 38.48 17.58
C ILE A 574 -40.29 39.09 18.90
N ARG A 575 -41.62 39.01 19.18
CA ARG A 575 -42.20 39.51 20.44
C ARG A 575 -41.68 38.73 21.64
N ILE A 576 -41.64 37.40 21.54
CA ILE A 576 -41.13 36.52 22.59
C ILE A 576 -39.64 36.77 22.80
N ILE A 577 -38.83 36.81 21.73
CA ILE A 577 -37.36 37.05 21.85
C ILE A 577 -37.04 38.38 22.52
N ARG A 578 -37.88 39.41 22.35
CA ARG A 578 -37.67 40.74 22.94
C ARG A 578 -38.20 40.89 24.33
N GLY A 579 -39.25 40.14 24.71
CA GLY A 579 -39.98 40.36 25.95
C GLY A 579 -39.81 39.30 27.01
N ALA A 580 -39.30 38.15 26.68
CA ALA A 580 -39.17 37.02 27.61
C ALA A 580 -37.86 37.09 28.40
N ASP A 581 -37.92 36.72 29.68
CA ASP A 581 -36.71 36.52 30.51
C ASP A 581 -35.89 35.30 30.05
N ASP A 582 -36.57 34.27 29.55
CA ASP A 582 -35.96 33.09 28.96
C ASP A 582 -36.61 32.77 27.59
N PRO A 583 -36.15 33.42 26.51
CA PRO A 583 -36.76 33.29 25.18
C PRO A 583 -36.80 31.86 24.66
N LYS A 584 -35.80 31.02 25.01
CA LYS A 584 -35.73 29.61 24.58
C LYS A 584 -36.90 28.81 25.14
N LYS A 585 -37.13 28.87 26.43
CA LYS A 585 -38.23 28.15 27.09
C LYS A 585 -39.59 28.63 26.64
N GLU A 586 -39.75 29.93 26.40
CA GLU A 586 -41.02 30.49 25.99
C GLU A 586 -41.35 30.09 24.53
N LEU A 587 -40.34 30.07 23.61
CA LEU A 587 -40.49 29.55 22.27
C LEU A 587 -40.85 28.06 22.28
N MET A 588 -40.21 27.26 23.12
CA MET A 588 -40.53 25.82 23.25
C MET A 588 -41.98 25.63 23.73
N THR A 589 -42.42 26.40 24.68
CA THR A 589 -43.77 26.26 25.27
C THR A 589 -44.84 26.76 24.31
N HIS A 590 -44.62 27.89 23.62
CA HIS A 590 -45.60 28.52 22.77
C HIS A 590 -45.79 27.81 21.45
N PHE A 591 -44.69 27.41 20.80
CA PHE A 591 -44.71 26.76 19.48
C PHE A 591 -44.56 25.23 19.53
N GLY A 592 -44.40 24.62 20.71
CA GLY A 592 -44.21 23.19 20.87
C GLY A 592 -42.86 22.71 20.30
N LEU A 593 -41.84 23.57 20.30
CA LEU A 593 -40.52 23.29 19.71
C LEU A 593 -39.67 22.42 20.65
N SER A 594 -38.81 21.62 20.07
CA SER A 594 -37.76 20.95 20.84
C SER A 594 -36.65 21.93 21.24
N ASP A 595 -35.82 21.53 22.18
CA ASP A 595 -34.66 22.29 22.63
C ASP A 595 -33.71 22.69 21.46
N THR A 596 -33.40 21.73 20.59
CA THR A 596 -32.55 21.93 19.41
C THR A 596 -33.20 22.85 18.36
N GLN A 597 -34.53 22.78 18.20
CA GLN A 597 -35.27 23.65 17.28
C GLN A 597 -35.30 25.08 17.80
N ALA A 598 -35.52 25.27 19.10
CA ALA A 598 -35.55 26.60 19.73
C ALA A 598 -34.16 27.28 19.68
N GLU A 599 -33.07 26.50 19.91
CA GLU A 599 -31.70 26.99 19.78
C GLU A 599 -31.38 27.43 18.34
N ASP A 600 -31.70 26.56 17.33
CA ASP A 600 -31.51 26.88 15.93
C ASP A 600 -32.23 28.20 15.52
N ILE A 601 -33.44 28.40 16.04
CA ILE A 601 -34.22 29.62 15.76
C ILE A 601 -33.54 30.87 16.36
N LEU A 602 -33.04 30.79 17.58
CA LEU A 602 -32.31 31.86 18.23
C LEU A 602 -30.98 32.21 17.56
N GLU A 603 -30.34 31.23 16.94
CA GLU A 603 -29.09 31.40 16.17
C GLU A 603 -29.32 31.97 14.77
N ILE A 604 -30.56 32.03 14.25
CA ILE A 604 -30.86 32.56 12.92
C ILE A 604 -30.50 34.04 12.85
N LYS A 605 -29.60 34.38 11.92
CA LYS A 605 -29.26 35.79 11.67
C LYS A 605 -30.48 36.55 11.13
N LEU A 606 -30.76 37.74 11.62
CA LEU A 606 -31.88 38.59 11.19
C LEU A 606 -31.98 38.74 9.65
N ARG A 607 -30.84 38.79 8.95
CA ARG A 607 -30.79 38.82 7.50
C ARG A 607 -31.34 37.53 6.87
N GLN A 608 -31.13 36.40 7.50
CA GLN A 608 -31.63 35.10 7.03
C GLN A 608 -33.13 34.96 7.33
N LEU A 609 -33.56 35.45 8.47
CA LEU A 609 -34.97 35.45 8.85
C LEU A 609 -35.82 36.26 7.83
N ALA A 610 -35.33 37.42 7.39
CA ALA A 610 -36.00 38.25 6.38
C ALA A 610 -35.99 37.65 4.95
N SER A 611 -35.13 36.68 4.70
CA SER A 611 -34.99 35.99 3.39
C SER A 611 -35.46 34.55 3.42
N LEU A 612 -36.11 34.07 4.48
CA LEU A 612 -36.70 32.75 4.56
C LEU A 612 -37.80 32.60 3.49
N ASP A 613 -37.54 31.72 2.54
CA ASP A 613 -38.46 31.42 1.45
C ASP A 613 -39.14 30.09 1.79
N GLU A 614 -40.37 30.12 2.19
CA GLU A 614 -41.17 28.93 2.55
C GLU A 614 -41.12 27.86 1.44
N VAL A 615 -41.18 28.28 0.18
CA VAL A 615 -41.16 27.35 -0.96
C VAL A 615 -39.83 26.63 -1.05
N LYS A 616 -38.73 27.30 -0.75
CA LYS A 616 -37.40 26.67 -0.75
C LYS A 616 -37.24 25.68 0.39
N LEU A 617 -37.67 26.07 1.61
CA LEU A 617 -37.64 25.21 2.79
C LEU A 617 -38.51 23.96 2.60
N ARG A 618 -39.74 24.10 2.07
CA ARG A 618 -40.61 22.97 1.77
C ARG A 618 -39.99 22.01 0.73
N LYS A 619 -39.36 22.54 -0.34
CA LYS A 619 -38.66 21.74 -1.35
C LYS A 619 -37.42 21.01 -0.78
N GLU A 620 -36.65 21.67 0.09
CA GLU A 620 -35.53 21.05 0.78
C GLU A 620 -36.00 19.91 1.69
N LEU A 621 -37.04 20.15 2.47
CA LEU A 621 -37.65 19.17 3.37
C LEU A 621 -38.19 17.97 2.63
N GLU A 622 -38.89 18.16 1.50
CA GLU A 622 -39.38 17.08 0.66
C GLU A 622 -38.23 16.22 0.09
N LYS A 623 -37.15 16.83 -0.39
CA LYS A 623 -35.96 16.11 -0.86
C LYS A 623 -35.33 15.28 0.25
N LEU A 624 -35.17 15.86 1.44
CA LEU A 624 -34.57 15.16 2.57
C LEU A 624 -35.46 14.03 3.08
N ARG A 625 -36.80 14.18 3.09
CA ARG A 625 -37.74 13.12 3.46
C ARG A 625 -37.66 11.94 2.47
N ASN A 626 -37.62 12.22 1.16
CA ASN A 626 -37.47 11.21 0.13
C ASN A 626 -36.12 10.46 0.27
N GLU A 627 -35.03 11.20 0.57
CA GLU A 627 -33.72 10.60 0.81
C GLU A 627 -33.70 9.78 2.10
N ALA A 628 -34.29 10.25 3.18
CA ALA A 628 -34.41 9.50 4.43
C ALA A 628 -35.22 8.20 4.24
N GLU A 629 -36.31 8.22 3.46
CA GLU A 629 -37.08 7.04 3.13
C GLU A 629 -36.26 6.05 2.30
N ARG A 630 -35.52 6.53 1.29
CA ARG A 630 -34.59 5.71 0.49
C ARG A 630 -33.55 5.04 1.38
N LEU A 631 -32.90 5.81 2.30
CA LEU A 631 -31.88 5.32 3.20
C LEU A 631 -32.44 4.31 4.21
N ARG A 632 -33.63 4.55 4.79
CA ARG A 632 -34.31 3.57 5.65
C ARG A 632 -34.60 2.26 4.87
N GLY A 633 -35.03 2.38 3.62
CA GLY A 633 -35.24 1.23 2.74
C GLY A 633 -33.96 0.44 2.46
N LEU A 634 -32.80 1.10 2.34
CA LEU A 634 -31.49 0.43 2.19
C LEU A 634 -31.05 -0.28 3.47
N LEU A 635 -31.31 0.32 4.64
CA LEU A 635 -30.91 -0.23 5.93
C LEU A 635 -31.75 -1.44 6.36
N THR A 636 -33.02 -1.49 5.95
CA THR A 636 -33.96 -2.57 6.31
C THR A 636 -33.92 -3.74 5.34
N ASP A 637 -33.58 -3.52 4.06
CA ASP A 637 -33.59 -4.55 3.01
C ASP A 637 -32.18 -4.88 2.51
N GLU A 638 -31.66 -6.03 2.95
CA GLU A 638 -30.35 -6.56 2.56
C GLU A 638 -30.19 -6.67 1.03
N LYS A 639 -31.29 -7.02 0.30
CA LYS A 639 -31.24 -7.14 -1.16
C LYS A 639 -31.07 -5.77 -1.83
N LYS A 640 -31.68 -4.72 -1.27
CA LYS A 640 -31.49 -3.35 -1.76
C LYS A 640 -30.06 -2.88 -1.49
N LEU A 641 -29.53 -3.16 -0.30
CA LEU A 641 -28.15 -2.84 0.06
C LEU A 641 -27.15 -3.50 -0.91
N ARG A 642 -27.28 -4.81 -1.17
CA ARG A 642 -26.43 -5.54 -2.11
C ARG A 642 -26.52 -4.97 -3.54
N ARG A 643 -27.70 -4.59 -4.00
CA ARG A 643 -27.87 -3.94 -5.31
C ARG A 643 -27.20 -2.58 -5.38
N GLU A 644 -27.31 -1.77 -4.33
CA GLU A 644 -26.63 -0.45 -4.28
C GLU A 644 -25.10 -0.62 -4.31
N VAL A 645 -24.55 -1.54 -3.48
CA VAL A 645 -23.11 -1.84 -3.50
C VAL A 645 -22.66 -2.34 -4.88
N THR A 646 -23.41 -3.23 -5.51
CA THR A 646 -23.12 -3.70 -6.89
C THR A 646 -23.11 -2.55 -7.89
N LYS A 647 -24.05 -1.61 -7.78
CA LYS A 647 -24.11 -0.42 -8.64
C LYS A 647 -22.89 0.49 -8.46
N GLU A 648 -22.49 0.73 -7.20
CA GLU A 648 -21.33 1.55 -6.87
C GLU A 648 -20.03 0.93 -7.41
N ILE A 649 -19.84 -0.39 -7.22
CA ILE A 649 -18.68 -1.11 -7.77
C ILE A 649 -18.63 -0.96 -9.29
N ARG A 650 -19.76 -1.09 -10.01
CA ARG A 650 -19.79 -0.87 -11.47
C ARG A 650 -19.41 0.53 -11.87
N GLN A 651 -19.91 1.54 -11.16
CA GLN A 651 -19.51 2.93 -11.42
C GLN A 651 -17.99 3.15 -11.20
N ASP A 652 -17.42 2.48 -10.20
CA ASP A 652 -15.98 2.53 -9.96
C ASP A 652 -15.20 1.79 -11.05
N ILE A 653 -15.69 0.64 -11.55
CA ILE A 653 -15.12 -0.06 -12.70
C ILE A 653 -15.16 0.83 -13.95
N ASP A 654 -16.30 1.45 -14.26
CA ASP A 654 -16.47 2.34 -15.41
C ASP A 654 -15.55 3.59 -15.33
N THR A 655 -15.26 4.07 -14.11
CA THR A 655 -14.46 5.28 -13.89
C THR A 655 -12.96 5.00 -13.87
N TYR A 656 -12.54 3.89 -13.31
CA TYR A 656 -11.13 3.60 -12.99
C TYR A 656 -10.57 2.38 -13.71
N GLY A 657 -11.42 1.57 -14.35
CA GLY A 657 -11.02 0.34 -15.04
C GLY A 657 -10.13 0.62 -16.25
N ASP A 658 -9.28 -0.32 -16.54
CA ASP A 658 -8.37 -0.32 -17.70
C ASP A 658 -8.19 -1.75 -18.24
N GLU A 659 -7.54 -1.84 -19.39
CA GLU A 659 -7.25 -3.12 -20.01
C GLU A 659 -6.14 -3.89 -19.24
N ARG A 660 -6.20 -5.21 -19.33
CA ARG A 660 -5.17 -6.11 -18.82
C ARG A 660 -3.85 -5.88 -19.55
N ARG A 661 -2.76 -5.85 -18.78
CA ARG A 661 -1.38 -5.71 -19.31
C ARG A 661 -0.67 -7.04 -19.44
N THR A 662 -0.93 -7.98 -18.52
CA THR A 662 -0.26 -9.29 -18.48
C THR A 662 -1.01 -10.30 -19.33
N LEU A 663 -0.30 -10.94 -20.24
CA LEU A 663 -0.82 -12.04 -21.06
C LEU A 663 -0.89 -13.33 -20.24
N ILE A 664 -2.01 -14.05 -20.31
CA ILE A 664 -2.18 -15.35 -19.66
C ILE A 664 -2.32 -16.41 -20.75
N GLU A 665 -1.21 -17.05 -21.11
CA GLU A 665 -1.17 -18.10 -22.12
C GLU A 665 -0.18 -19.17 -21.71
N GLU A 666 -0.67 -20.40 -21.58
CA GLU A 666 0.14 -21.56 -21.24
C GLU A 666 1.22 -21.80 -22.31
N ALA A 667 2.47 -21.92 -21.86
CA ALA A 667 3.58 -22.26 -22.73
C ALA A 667 4.57 -23.16 -21.99
N LYS A 668 5.34 -23.90 -22.77
CA LYS A 668 6.44 -24.72 -22.21
C LYS A 668 7.54 -23.77 -21.70
N GLY A 669 8.06 -24.06 -20.52
CA GLY A 669 9.25 -23.37 -19.99
C GLY A 669 10.45 -23.53 -20.93
N ALA A 670 11.26 -22.49 -21.00
CA ALA A 670 12.45 -22.48 -21.84
C ALA A 670 13.45 -23.57 -21.37
N SER A 671 13.85 -24.44 -22.25
CA SER A 671 14.85 -25.47 -21.98
C SER A 671 15.81 -25.55 -23.14
N ILE A 672 17.09 -25.58 -22.82
CA ILE A 672 18.11 -25.84 -23.84
C ILE A 672 18.05 -27.34 -24.17
N ALA A 673 17.75 -27.66 -25.41
CA ALA A 673 17.88 -29.05 -25.88
C ALA A 673 19.30 -29.52 -25.57
N LYS A 674 19.45 -30.55 -24.74
CA LYS A 674 20.73 -31.20 -24.56
C LYS A 674 21.11 -31.79 -25.94
N GLN A 675 22.03 -31.15 -26.64
CA GLN A 675 22.71 -31.80 -27.74
C GLN A 675 23.38 -33.04 -27.14
N VAL A 676 22.80 -34.18 -27.36
CA VAL A 676 23.46 -35.43 -27.09
C VAL A 676 24.60 -35.46 -28.10
N ILE A 677 25.80 -35.16 -27.65
CA ILE A 677 27.01 -35.34 -28.46
C ILE A 677 27.10 -36.84 -28.67
N ASP A 678 26.89 -37.25 -29.92
CA ASP A 678 27.01 -38.64 -30.33
C ASP A 678 28.51 -38.97 -30.43
N GLU A 679 29.16 -39.03 -29.27
CA GLU A 679 30.55 -39.43 -29.15
C GLU A 679 30.59 -40.95 -28.95
N PRO A 680 31.43 -41.66 -29.73
CA PRO A 680 31.61 -43.09 -29.52
C PRO A 680 32.22 -43.32 -28.13
N VAL A 681 31.41 -43.85 -27.22
CA VAL A 681 31.85 -44.18 -25.85
C VAL A 681 32.20 -45.69 -25.78
N THR A 682 33.34 -46.00 -25.19
CA THR A 682 33.70 -47.36 -24.84
C THR A 682 33.22 -47.65 -23.42
N VAL A 683 32.22 -48.49 -23.29
CA VAL A 683 31.74 -48.92 -21.96
C VAL A 683 32.55 -50.14 -21.53
N ILE A 684 33.31 -49.99 -20.48
CA ILE A 684 34.05 -51.13 -19.87
C ILE A 684 33.17 -51.64 -18.72
N VAL A 685 32.64 -52.85 -18.89
CA VAL A 685 31.84 -53.53 -17.86
C VAL A 685 32.75 -54.56 -17.19
N SER A 686 32.85 -54.51 -15.88
CA SER A 686 33.58 -55.52 -15.12
C SER A 686 32.77 -56.81 -15.02
N GLU A 687 33.44 -57.93 -14.66
CA GLU A 687 32.80 -59.26 -14.54
C GLU A 687 31.71 -59.28 -13.42
N LYS A 688 31.64 -58.23 -12.59
CA LYS A 688 30.66 -58.10 -11.52
C LYS A 688 29.58 -57.03 -11.78
N GLY A 689 29.49 -56.43 -12.95
CA GLY A 689 28.56 -55.42 -13.39
C GLY A 689 29.10 -53.99 -13.32
#